data_451c0f49867e3a6a44ecbaa185921a57
#
_entry.id   451c0f49867e3a6a44ecbaa185921a57
#
_cell.length_a   1.000
_cell.length_b   1.000
_cell.length_c   1.000
_cell.angle_alpha   90.00
_cell.angle_beta   90.00
_cell.angle_gamma   90.00
#
_symmetry.space_group_name_H-M   'P 1'
#
loop_
_entity.id
_entity.type
_entity.pdbx_description
1 polymer ?
#
loop_
_entity_poly.entity_id
_entity_poly.type
_entity_poly.pdbx_seq_one_letter_code
_entity_poly.pdbx_strand_id
1 'polypeptide(L)'
;MGATRREFLRLAGATGVGALLPWRRASASAQSPSLRKFIHRLPGLGPSGLPVATAVPYLGADYYQLTAGQYMQQLHPQLPPTRLWGYADATTGVHRHLGPVIVAQRGTPVRLTMTNLLPPVHLLPVDTSLPGADLPHNRMALHLHGGRTPWISDGGPFSWFGADGTYGPSAISAPDMPPPAAGTFNYYYPNDQSARLQWYHDHAVGITRLNAYAGLASAYIIRDLEEATLLASGAIPPNEIPLIIQDKTFKSEPDQWGQAGDLWYPSNYAATDLGPFGSPAPFPSCVPEFFGDTMLVNGLVFPSVHLEQRKYRLRLLNACNARFCTVRSFYAQAATFPGSAEADLRRPGPPFVQIAAEGGFLPDPVLLDGSRGATLLLAPGERADLIADFSDVPAGSILILYNDAPAPFPSGDSENDYDADGRRNATPPEPGFGPNTRTLLQIVVGSRIGAPDPHAPLKLPRLDPAPLVPPGVTDLPPGIRVRDLTLNEDFDQFGRLIQRMGTTLPVHEGTFARNYEDAPTEMPEAGAIEAWRIFNLSGDTHPIHFHLVNVQIVSRQAFDVRRRRFLGPPRLPDANERGWKETVRMNPGECTTVIMKFDLAPAPFFVPASPRTGGHEYVWHCHILEHEEHDMMRPLVVI
;
A
#
# COMPACT_ATOMS: atom_id res chain seq x y z
N MET A 1 3.47 -1.56 -41.41
CA MET A 1 2.14 -2.13 -41.14
C MET A 1 2.33 -3.04 -39.95
N GLY A 2 2.00 -2.53 -38.76
CA GLY A 2 2.08 -3.31 -37.51
C GLY A 2 0.91 -4.26 -37.43
N ALA A 3 1.13 -5.48 -37.01
CA ALA A 3 0.05 -6.42 -36.72
C ALA A 3 -0.77 -5.89 -35.54
N THR A 4 -2.09 -5.88 -35.68
CA THR A 4 -3.00 -5.45 -34.62
C THR A 4 -3.07 -6.51 -33.52
N ARG A 5 -3.39 -6.12 -32.28
CA ARG A 5 -3.66 -7.03 -31.13
C ARG A 5 -4.61 -8.16 -31.52
N ARG A 6 -5.55 -7.92 -32.44
CA ARG A 6 -6.51 -8.92 -32.95
C ARG A 6 -5.81 -9.99 -33.80
N GLU A 7 -4.75 -9.62 -34.54
CA GLU A 7 -3.93 -10.55 -35.32
C GLU A 7 -2.98 -11.32 -34.43
N PHE A 8 -2.38 -10.69 -33.40
CA PHE A 8 -1.59 -11.36 -32.37
C PHE A 8 -2.44 -12.40 -31.59
N LEU A 9 -3.64 -12.02 -31.13
CA LEU A 9 -4.54 -12.93 -30.44
C LEU A 9 -5.10 -14.03 -31.35
N ARG A 10 -5.19 -13.80 -32.66
CA ARG A 10 -5.52 -14.83 -33.65
C ARG A 10 -4.37 -15.78 -33.90
N LEU A 11 -3.13 -15.30 -33.94
CA LEU A 11 -1.93 -16.13 -34.05
C LEU A 11 -1.70 -16.98 -32.77
N ALA A 12 -1.86 -16.38 -31.61
CA ALA A 12 -1.80 -17.10 -30.33
C ALA A 12 -2.95 -18.10 -30.14
N GLY A 13 -4.15 -17.81 -30.70
CA GLY A 13 -5.30 -18.71 -30.68
C GLY A 13 -5.22 -19.90 -31.66
N ALA A 14 -4.43 -19.78 -32.73
CA ALA A 14 -4.28 -20.83 -33.73
C ALA A 14 -3.35 -21.97 -33.30
N THR A 15 -2.50 -21.77 -32.28
CA THR A 15 -1.58 -22.78 -31.76
C THR A 15 -2.10 -23.55 -30.54
N GLY A 16 -3.34 -23.31 -30.10
CA GLY A 16 -3.96 -24.04 -28.98
C GLY A 16 -3.27 -23.86 -27.61
N VAL A 17 -2.22 -23.05 -27.54
CA VAL A 17 -1.48 -22.73 -26.33
C VAL A 17 -1.65 -21.23 -26.05
N GLY A 18 -2.88 -20.83 -25.77
CA GLY A 18 -3.13 -19.62 -25.01
C GLY A 18 -2.94 -19.96 -23.51
N ALA A 19 -1.88 -20.67 -23.19
CA ALA A 19 -1.33 -20.68 -21.86
C ALA A 19 -0.90 -19.24 -21.59
N LEU A 20 -1.31 -18.70 -20.49
CA LEU A 20 -0.59 -17.71 -19.73
C LEU A 20 0.87 -18.17 -19.73
N LEU A 21 1.67 -17.69 -20.69
CA LEU A 21 3.11 -17.85 -20.58
C LEU A 21 3.43 -17.11 -19.29
N PRO A 22 4.05 -17.76 -18.29
CA PRO A 22 4.59 -17.01 -17.18
C PRO A 22 5.56 -16.03 -17.80
N TRP A 23 5.20 -14.76 -17.78
CA TRP A 23 6.08 -13.69 -18.19
C TRP A 23 7.27 -13.76 -17.24
N ARG A 24 8.44 -14.12 -17.75
CA ARG A 24 9.67 -13.95 -17.01
C ARG A 24 9.86 -12.46 -16.87
N ARG A 25 9.45 -11.94 -15.73
CA ARG A 25 9.60 -10.51 -15.41
C ARG A 25 11.05 -10.26 -15.05
N ALA A 26 11.53 -9.06 -15.40
CA ALA A 26 12.88 -8.64 -15.10
C ALA A 26 13.19 -8.91 -13.62
N SER A 27 13.86 -10.01 -13.33
CA SER A 27 14.35 -10.29 -11.99
C SER A 27 15.42 -9.27 -11.66
N ALA A 28 15.39 -8.74 -10.45
CA ALA A 28 16.45 -7.94 -9.92
C ALA A 28 17.76 -8.75 -10.02
N SER A 29 18.69 -8.28 -10.85
CA SER A 29 20.00 -8.93 -10.96
C SER A 29 20.90 -8.66 -9.75
N ALA A 30 20.53 -7.67 -8.90
CA ALA A 30 21.21 -7.37 -7.67
C ALA A 30 20.55 -8.12 -6.52
N GLN A 31 21.36 -8.59 -5.59
CA GLN A 31 20.94 -9.27 -4.37
C GLN A 31 21.51 -8.52 -3.17
N SER A 32 20.70 -8.34 -2.14
CA SER A 32 21.16 -7.76 -0.88
C SER A 32 22.30 -8.60 -0.28
N PRO A 33 23.23 -7.98 0.46
CA PRO A 33 24.23 -8.74 1.19
C PRO A 33 23.58 -9.68 2.19
N SER A 34 24.29 -10.74 2.56
CA SER A 34 23.81 -11.69 3.57
C SER A 34 23.72 -11.01 4.94
N LEU A 35 22.50 -10.80 5.44
CA LEU A 35 22.19 -10.09 6.68
C LEU A 35 21.62 -11.07 7.71
N ARG A 36 22.24 -11.10 8.89
CA ARG A 36 21.78 -11.94 10.00
C ARG A 36 20.46 -11.44 10.56
N LYS A 37 19.47 -12.35 10.71
CA LYS A 37 18.14 -12.00 11.22
C LYS A 37 18.14 -11.75 12.74
N PHE A 38 17.15 -10.97 13.21
CA PHE A 38 16.75 -10.81 14.61
C PHE A 38 17.77 -10.19 15.56
N ILE A 39 18.72 -9.41 15.04
CA ILE A 39 19.71 -8.70 15.87
C ILE A 39 19.25 -7.30 16.31
N HIS A 40 18.18 -6.79 15.72
CA HIS A 40 17.51 -5.56 16.14
C HIS A 40 16.20 -5.82 16.85
N ARG A 41 15.86 -4.95 17.79
CA ARG A 41 14.51 -4.91 18.36
C ARG A 41 13.60 -4.10 17.48
N LEU A 42 12.33 -4.58 17.36
CA LEU A 42 11.27 -3.88 16.66
C LEU A 42 11.06 -2.49 17.26
N PRO A 43 11.10 -1.40 16.47
CA PRO A 43 10.74 -0.07 16.94
C PRO A 43 9.25 0.02 17.25
N GLY A 44 8.90 0.43 18.48
CA GLY A 44 7.54 0.82 18.84
C GLY A 44 7.30 2.32 18.57
N LEU A 45 6.11 2.81 18.92
CA LEU A 45 5.82 4.24 18.90
C LEU A 45 6.64 4.98 19.97
N GLY A 46 7.19 6.13 19.61
CA GLY A 46 7.91 7.00 20.53
C GLY A 46 9.30 7.42 20.07
N PRO A 47 10.02 8.25 20.84
CA PRO A 47 11.25 8.90 20.39
C PRO A 47 12.39 7.94 20.03
N SER A 48 12.45 6.77 20.65
CA SER A 48 13.48 5.75 20.38
C SER A 48 13.12 4.80 19.24
N GLY A 49 11.90 4.91 18.70
CA GLY A 49 11.37 4.05 17.64
C GLY A 49 10.80 4.86 16.47
N LEU A 50 9.50 4.70 16.21
CA LEU A 50 8.74 5.52 15.29
C LEU A 50 8.32 6.81 16.04
N PRO A 51 8.92 7.97 15.75
CA PRO A 51 8.59 9.21 16.46
C PRO A 51 7.13 9.60 16.17
N VAL A 52 6.48 10.18 17.16
CA VAL A 52 5.13 10.75 17.00
C VAL A 52 5.28 12.25 16.81
N ALA A 53 4.58 12.81 15.81
CA ALA A 53 4.59 14.24 15.55
C ALA A 53 3.96 15.02 16.70
N THR A 54 4.48 16.22 16.96
CA THR A 54 3.98 17.10 18.01
C THR A 54 3.06 18.15 17.41
N ALA A 55 1.80 18.14 17.86
CA ALA A 55 0.82 19.16 17.46
C ALA A 55 0.92 20.42 18.32
N VAL A 56 0.59 21.55 17.70
CA VAL A 56 0.29 22.80 18.42
C VAL A 56 -1.12 23.26 18.04
N PRO A 57 -1.92 23.84 18.96
CA PRO A 57 -3.25 24.33 18.62
C PRO A 57 -3.19 25.51 17.62
N TYR A 58 -3.98 25.42 16.54
CA TYR A 58 -4.08 26.50 15.56
C TYR A 58 -5.47 26.50 14.88
N LEU A 59 -6.20 27.59 14.98
CA LEU A 59 -7.54 27.76 14.36
C LEU A 59 -8.51 26.59 14.64
N GLY A 60 -8.55 26.12 15.89
CA GLY A 60 -9.43 25.02 16.30
C GLY A 60 -9.03 23.63 15.75
N ALA A 61 -7.81 23.49 15.28
CA ALA A 61 -7.21 22.26 14.76
C ALA A 61 -5.90 21.94 15.47
N ASP A 62 -5.46 20.70 15.34
CA ASP A 62 -4.09 20.28 15.62
C ASP A 62 -3.22 20.67 14.42
N TYR A 63 -2.19 21.47 14.67
CA TYR A 63 -1.29 21.94 13.62
C TYR A 63 0.08 21.27 13.73
N TYR A 64 0.53 20.75 12.60
CA TYR A 64 1.83 20.10 12.44
C TYR A 64 2.70 20.85 11.42
N GLN A 65 3.98 20.91 11.70
CA GLN A 65 4.99 21.37 10.76
C GLN A 65 5.93 20.20 10.47
N LEU A 66 5.91 19.72 9.23
CA LEU A 66 6.76 18.62 8.80
C LEU A 66 7.73 19.08 7.71
N THR A 67 8.86 18.39 7.62
CA THR A 67 9.83 18.55 6.54
C THR A 67 10.04 17.22 5.83
N ALA A 68 10.28 17.26 4.52
CA ALA A 68 10.79 16.14 3.74
C ALA A 68 12.26 16.42 3.40
N GLY A 69 13.16 15.47 3.65
CA GLY A 69 14.59 15.68 3.41
C GLY A 69 15.37 14.37 3.26
N GLN A 70 16.62 14.52 2.84
CA GLN A 70 17.56 13.40 2.72
C GLN A 70 18.35 13.24 4.03
N TYR A 71 18.53 11.98 4.45
CA TYR A 71 19.27 11.65 5.66
C TYR A 71 19.92 10.27 5.55
N MET A 72 20.73 9.91 6.54
CA MET A 72 21.38 8.61 6.66
C MET A 72 20.82 7.87 7.86
N GLN A 73 20.45 6.59 7.71
CA GLN A 73 20.03 5.75 8.82
C GLN A 73 20.56 4.33 8.67
N GLN A 74 21.03 3.74 9.77
CA GLN A 74 21.40 2.33 9.81
C GLN A 74 20.14 1.48 9.98
N LEU A 75 19.76 0.75 8.92
CA LEU A 75 18.58 -0.12 8.90
C LEU A 75 18.90 -1.53 9.39
N HIS A 76 20.20 -1.89 9.43
CA HIS A 76 20.71 -3.15 9.95
C HIS A 76 22.17 -3.00 10.42
N PRO A 77 22.62 -3.63 11.55
CA PRO A 77 23.98 -3.44 12.06
C PRO A 77 25.11 -3.89 11.12
N GLN A 78 24.81 -4.80 10.20
CA GLN A 78 25.77 -5.31 9.21
C GLN A 78 25.73 -4.52 7.88
N LEU A 79 24.84 -3.53 7.76
CA LEU A 79 24.83 -2.59 6.63
C LEU A 79 25.52 -1.29 7.04
N PRO A 80 26.23 -0.61 6.13
CA PRO A 80 26.50 0.81 6.29
C PRO A 80 25.20 1.61 6.46
N PRO A 81 25.24 2.84 6.99
CA PRO A 81 24.07 3.71 6.98
C PRO A 81 23.55 3.89 5.57
N THR A 82 22.26 3.63 5.38
CA THR A 82 21.53 3.74 4.11
C THR A 82 21.09 5.18 3.89
N ARG A 83 21.30 5.71 2.70
CA ARG A 83 20.79 7.02 2.28
C ARG A 83 19.31 6.90 1.94
N LEU A 84 18.50 7.73 2.57
CA LEU A 84 17.04 7.71 2.51
C LEU A 84 16.49 9.11 2.29
N TRP A 85 15.28 9.19 1.78
CA TRP A 85 14.39 10.33 1.89
C TRP A 85 13.33 10.02 2.95
N GLY A 86 12.80 11.03 3.63
CA GLY A 86 11.77 10.83 4.63
C GLY A 86 11.32 12.11 5.29
N TYR A 87 10.32 11.96 6.14
CA TYR A 87 9.72 13.06 6.85
C TYR A 87 10.36 13.27 8.24
N ALA A 88 10.28 14.50 8.74
CA ALA A 88 10.62 14.85 10.12
C ALA A 88 9.63 15.87 10.66
N ASP A 89 9.40 15.85 11.97
CA ASP A 89 8.79 16.96 12.68
C ASP A 89 9.77 18.14 12.68
N ALA A 90 9.35 19.28 12.13
CA ALA A 90 10.19 20.47 11.96
C ALA A 90 10.71 21.02 13.30
N THR A 91 10.01 20.74 14.41
CA THR A 91 10.45 21.19 15.76
C THR A 91 11.68 20.44 16.25
N THR A 92 11.83 19.17 15.84
CA THR A 92 12.96 18.33 16.22
C THR A 92 14.04 18.26 15.15
N GLY A 93 13.65 18.38 13.88
CA GLY A 93 14.51 18.19 12.71
C GLY A 93 15.06 16.77 12.57
N VAL A 94 14.59 15.81 13.38
CA VAL A 94 15.11 14.44 13.39
C VAL A 94 14.34 13.59 12.41
N HIS A 95 15.01 13.18 11.33
CA HIS A 95 14.50 12.21 10.38
C HIS A 95 14.64 10.79 10.92
N ARG A 96 13.59 10.01 10.76
CA ARG A 96 13.55 8.56 10.98
C ARG A 96 12.77 7.91 9.87
N HIS A 97 13.20 6.74 9.43
CA HIS A 97 12.47 5.97 8.43
C HIS A 97 11.07 5.61 8.97
N LEU A 98 10.03 5.92 8.19
CA LEU A 98 8.61 5.80 8.57
C LEU A 98 8.18 6.71 9.74
N GLY A 99 8.87 7.80 10.01
CA GLY A 99 8.44 8.83 10.98
C GLY A 99 8.23 10.18 10.32
N PRO A 100 7.60 11.14 11.03
CA PRO A 100 6.87 10.95 12.28
C PRO A 100 5.46 10.37 12.06
N VAL A 101 4.97 9.60 13.00
CA VAL A 101 3.57 9.13 13.02
C VAL A 101 2.68 10.27 13.51
N ILE A 102 1.59 10.55 12.82
CA ILE A 102 0.54 11.47 13.29
C ILE A 102 -0.52 10.65 14.03
N VAL A 103 -0.88 11.09 15.23
CA VAL A 103 -2.00 10.51 16.01
C VAL A 103 -3.06 11.59 16.18
N ALA A 104 -4.15 11.45 15.44
CA ALA A 104 -5.25 12.41 15.39
C ALA A 104 -6.48 11.89 16.13
N GLN A 105 -7.33 12.81 16.56
CA GLN A 105 -8.61 12.53 17.21
C GLN A 105 -9.74 12.80 16.22
N ARG A 106 -10.69 11.88 16.08
CA ARG A 106 -11.91 12.09 15.28
C ARG A 106 -12.62 13.37 15.69
N GLY A 107 -12.98 14.19 14.70
CA GLY A 107 -13.65 15.47 14.92
C GLY A 107 -12.72 16.62 15.29
N THR A 108 -11.42 16.36 15.49
CA THR A 108 -10.40 17.41 15.61
C THR A 108 -9.66 17.50 14.29
N PRO A 109 -9.86 18.57 13.50
CA PRO A 109 -9.15 18.73 12.23
C PRO A 109 -7.64 18.80 12.42
N VAL A 110 -6.91 18.43 11.40
CA VAL A 110 -5.46 18.63 11.30
C VAL A 110 -5.18 19.69 10.25
N ARG A 111 -4.30 20.63 10.56
CA ARG A 111 -3.60 21.48 9.61
C ARG A 111 -2.14 21.09 9.57
N LEU A 112 -1.57 21.03 8.39
CA LEU A 112 -0.21 20.60 8.21
C LEU A 112 0.49 21.49 7.18
N THR A 113 1.66 22.04 7.57
CA THR A 113 2.59 22.64 6.63
C THR A 113 3.71 21.67 6.36
N MET A 114 3.89 21.28 5.10
CA MET A 114 5.01 20.46 4.63
C MET A 114 6.05 21.34 3.96
N THR A 115 7.32 21.21 4.37
CA THR A 115 8.46 21.88 3.75
C THR A 115 9.30 20.85 2.99
N ASN A 116 9.50 21.07 1.70
CA ASN A 116 10.32 20.24 0.84
C ASN A 116 11.78 20.70 0.88
N LEU A 117 12.65 19.88 1.47
CA LEU A 117 14.11 20.07 1.56
C LEU A 117 14.85 18.98 0.76
N LEU A 118 14.19 18.31 -0.16
CA LEU A 118 14.79 17.24 -0.95
C LEU A 118 15.84 17.81 -1.92
N PRO A 119 16.98 17.10 -2.10
CA PRO A 119 18.01 17.52 -3.05
C PRO A 119 17.50 17.40 -4.50
N PRO A 120 18.03 18.19 -5.45
CA PRO A 120 17.50 18.27 -6.83
C PRO A 120 17.66 16.96 -7.64
N VAL A 121 18.57 16.08 -7.21
CA VAL A 121 18.85 14.80 -7.89
C VAL A 121 18.29 13.68 -7.03
N HIS A 122 17.45 12.82 -7.66
CA HIS A 122 16.89 11.65 -6.99
C HIS A 122 17.97 10.61 -6.68
N LEU A 123 17.83 9.93 -5.55
CA LEU A 123 18.81 8.91 -5.10
C LEU A 123 18.71 7.57 -5.84
N LEU A 124 17.62 7.38 -6.62
CA LEU A 124 17.33 6.19 -7.40
C LEU A 124 17.24 6.51 -8.90
N PRO A 125 17.36 5.50 -9.79
CA PRO A 125 17.26 5.71 -11.23
C PRO A 125 15.86 6.18 -11.66
N VAL A 126 15.77 7.36 -12.27
CA VAL A 126 14.51 7.94 -12.78
C VAL A 126 14.38 7.63 -14.26
N ASP A 127 13.30 6.95 -14.63
CA ASP A 127 12.90 6.73 -16.02
C ASP A 127 12.10 7.92 -16.52
N THR A 128 12.75 8.84 -17.24
CA THR A 128 12.11 10.05 -17.77
C THR A 128 11.21 9.82 -18.99
N SER A 129 11.05 8.58 -19.43
CA SER A 129 10.08 8.22 -20.48
C SER A 129 8.65 8.00 -19.97
N LEU A 130 8.48 7.93 -18.63
CA LEU A 130 7.16 7.85 -18.02
C LEU A 130 6.47 9.21 -18.00
N PRO A 131 5.12 9.26 -18.06
CA PRO A 131 4.38 10.51 -17.96
C PRO A 131 4.75 11.30 -16.70
N GLY A 132 5.15 12.55 -16.85
CA GLY A 132 5.51 13.45 -15.76
C GLY A 132 6.88 13.19 -15.10
N ALA A 133 7.61 12.16 -15.49
CA ALA A 133 8.92 11.84 -14.88
C ALA A 133 10.06 12.76 -15.34
N ASP A 134 9.85 13.56 -16.38
CA ASP A 134 10.77 14.59 -16.88
C ASP A 134 10.72 15.91 -16.08
N LEU A 135 9.77 16.02 -15.13
CA LEU A 135 9.65 17.15 -14.20
C LEU A 135 10.74 17.11 -13.11
N PRO A 136 10.92 18.17 -12.28
CA PRO A 136 11.94 18.18 -11.23
C PRO A 136 11.88 16.95 -10.34
N HIS A 137 13.01 16.26 -10.18
CA HIS A 137 13.08 14.95 -9.49
C HIS A 137 12.88 15.03 -7.96
N ASN A 138 12.91 16.21 -7.37
CA ASN A 138 12.68 16.46 -5.95
C ASN A 138 11.29 17.04 -5.66
N ARG A 139 10.36 16.96 -6.60
CA ARG A 139 8.97 17.32 -6.35
C ARG A 139 8.30 16.27 -5.46
N MET A 140 7.30 16.70 -4.70
CA MET A 140 6.51 15.83 -3.86
C MET A 140 5.06 16.28 -3.79
N ALA A 141 4.14 15.34 -3.55
CA ALA A 141 2.75 15.58 -3.21
C ALA A 141 2.39 14.69 -2.02
N LEU A 142 1.92 15.28 -0.90
CA LEU A 142 1.61 14.50 0.29
C LEU A 142 0.17 14.02 0.23
N HIS A 143 -0.03 12.72 -0.01
CA HIS A 143 -1.33 12.08 0.02
C HIS A 143 -1.59 11.42 1.37
N LEU A 144 -2.76 11.72 1.98
CA LEU A 144 -3.28 10.98 3.13
C LEU A 144 -4.13 9.81 2.64
N HIS A 145 -3.50 8.66 2.48
CA HIS A 145 -4.12 7.45 1.96
C HIS A 145 -5.24 6.94 2.87
N GLY A 146 -6.44 6.89 2.31
CA GLY A 146 -7.68 6.57 3.03
C GLY A 146 -8.31 7.77 3.73
N GLY A 147 -7.73 8.97 3.59
CA GLY A 147 -8.28 10.21 4.13
C GLY A 147 -9.47 10.72 3.32
N ARG A 148 -10.57 11.10 3.99
CA ARG A 148 -11.62 11.91 3.38
C ARG A 148 -11.23 13.37 3.51
N THR A 149 -10.59 13.92 2.49
CA THR A 149 -10.01 15.27 2.49
C THR A 149 -10.57 16.12 1.36
N PRO A 150 -10.59 17.47 1.48
CA PRO A 150 -10.83 18.32 0.32
C PRO A 150 -9.76 18.03 -0.76
N TRP A 151 -10.13 18.03 -2.03
CA TRP A 151 -9.23 17.66 -3.12
C TRP A 151 -7.92 18.47 -3.14
N ILE A 152 -7.95 19.73 -2.74
CA ILE A 152 -6.76 20.59 -2.63
C ILE A 152 -5.78 20.13 -1.55
N SER A 153 -6.23 19.28 -0.62
CA SER A 153 -5.43 18.68 0.45
C SER A 153 -5.27 17.16 0.30
N ASP A 154 -5.76 16.60 -0.79
CA ASP A 154 -5.67 15.16 -1.07
C ASP A 154 -4.27 14.72 -1.48
N GLY A 155 -3.46 15.65 -2.03
CA GLY A 155 -2.13 15.34 -2.52
C GLY A 155 -2.16 14.54 -3.82
N GLY A 156 -3.09 14.85 -4.72
CA GLY A 156 -3.20 14.19 -6.01
C GLY A 156 -1.95 14.38 -6.89
N PRO A 157 -1.78 13.58 -7.96
CA PRO A 157 -0.54 13.48 -8.73
C PRO A 157 -0.08 14.80 -9.37
N PHE A 158 -0.99 15.72 -9.67
CA PHE A 158 -0.67 17.05 -10.19
C PHE A 158 -0.67 18.17 -9.13
N SER A 159 -0.88 17.83 -7.85
CA SER A 159 -0.80 18.77 -6.71
C SER A 159 0.60 18.82 -6.09
N TRP A 160 1.64 18.47 -6.85
CA TRP A 160 3.02 18.45 -6.38
C TRP A 160 3.61 19.86 -6.21
N PHE A 161 4.67 19.93 -5.40
CA PHE A 161 5.49 21.13 -5.22
C PHE A 161 6.96 20.76 -5.08
N GLY A 162 7.81 21.60 -5.69
CA GLY A 162 9.27 21.48 -5.66
C GLY A 162 9.89 22.26 -4.50
N ALA A 163 11.10 21.87 -4.10
CA ALA A 163 11.89 22.61 -3.09
C ALA A 163 12.24 24.03 -3.55
N ASP A 164 12.26 24.29 -4.84
CA ASP A 164 12.53 25.58 -5.47
C ASP A 164 11.31 26.52 -5.54
N GLY A 165 10.15 26.06 -5.08
CA GLY A 165 8.88 26.80 -5.13
C GLY A 165 8.13 26.65 -6.46
N THR A 166 8.49 25.68 -7.28
CA THR A 166 7.67 25.27 -8.44
C THR A 166 6.47 24.45 -7.96
N TYR A 167 5.36 24.55 -8.70
CA TYR A 167 4.10 23.88 -8.34
C TYR A 167 3.49 23.18 -9.55
N GLY A 168 2.86 22.04 -9.28
CA GLY A 168 2.04 21.34 -10.27
C GLY A 168 0.76 22.11 -10.63
N PRO A 169 0.12 21.78 -11.76
CA PRO A 169 -1.02 22.54 -12.30
C PRO A 169 -2.27 22.45 -11.42
N SER A 170 -2.37 21.50 -10.50
CA SER A 170 -3.49 21.35 -9.55
C SER A 170 -3.09 21.71 -8.10
N ALA A 171 -1.91 22.29 -7.89
CA ALA A 171 -1.43 22.61 -6.55
C ALA A 171 -2.10 23.87 -6.00
N ILE A 172 -3.03 23.70 -5.09
CA ILE A 172 -3.73 24.77 -4.35
C ILE A 172 -3.64 24.47 -2.86
N SER A 173 -2.91 25.29 -2.11
CA SER A 173 -2.81 25.18 -0.64
C SER A 173 -4.09 25.53 0.07
N ALA A 174 -4.30 24.98 1.29
CA ALA A 174 -5.42 25.34 2.15
C ALA A 174 -5.46 26.87 2.38
N PRO A 175 -6.56 27.56 1.98
CA PRO A 175 -6.58 29.02 1.85
C PRO A 175 -6.75 29.78 3.17
N ASP A 176 -7.10 29.10 4.26
CA ASP A 176 -7.28 29.66 5.60
C ASP A 176 -5.98 29.64 6.44
N MET A 177 -4.88 29.25 5.82
CA MET A 177 -3.53 29.32 6.38
C MET A 177 -2.73 30.44 5.69
N PRO A 178 -1.65 30.95 6.32
CA PRO A 178 -0.78 31.90 5.66
C PRO A 178 -0.31 31.37 4.29
N PRO A 179 -0.15 32.25 3.29
CA PRO A 179 0.40 31.83 1.99
C PRO A 179 1.70 31.05 2.19
N PRO A 180 1.86 29.88 1.52
CA PRO A 180 3.03 29.07 1.70
C PRO A 180 4.28 29.80 1.17
N ALA A 181 5.40 29.69 1.89
CA ALA A 181 6.72 30.10 1.37
C ALA A 181 7.14 29.17 0.22
N ALA A 182 8.14 29.59 -0.56
CA ALA A 182 8.72 28.72 -1.58
C ALA A 182 9.15 27.39 -0.97
N GLY A 183 8.83 26.29 -1.64
CA GLY A 183 9.11 24.94 -1.15
C GLY A 183 8.23 24.45 -0.01
N THR A 184 7.13 25.16 0.30
CA THR A 184 6.17 24.72 1.31
C THR A 184 4.77 24.55 0.73
N PHE A 185 3.93 23.72 1.41
CA PHE A 185 2.55 23.48 1.04
C PHE A 185 1.69 23.24 2.28
N ASN A 186 0.46 23.77 2.29
CA ASN A 186 -0.46 23.67 3.42
C ASN A 186 -1.61 22.72 3.11
N TYR A 187 -1.88 21.81 4.05
CA TYR A 187 -2.94 20.80 3.98
C TYR A 187 -3.95 20.97 5.11
N TYR A 188 -5.18 20.53 4.86
CA TYR A 188 -6.26 20.47 5.84
C TYR A 188 -6.93 19.10 5.79
N TYR A 189 -6.98 18.40 6.93
CA TYR A 189 -7.62 17.10 7.10
C TYR A 189 -8.73 17.19 8.14
N PRO A 190 -10.01 16.96 7.79
CA PRO A 190 -11.14 17.12 8.71
C PRO A 190 -11.21 16.06 9.80
N ASN A 191 -10.60 14.89 9.62
CA ASN A 191 -10.61 13.76 10.58
C ASN A 191 -12.02 13.36 11.04
N ASP A 192 -12.98 13.31 10.14
CA ASP A 192 -14.36 12.96 10.48
C ASP A 192 -14.66 11.45 10.38
N GLN A 193 -13.65 10.66 10.04
CA GLN A 193 -13.72 9.22 9.90
C GLN A 193 -13.54 8.50 11.26
N SER A 194 -14.13 7.28 11.40
CA SER A 194 -13.98 6.44 12.60
C SER A 194 -12.54 5.98 12.82
N ALA A 195 -12.23 5.51 14.05
CA ALA A 195 -10.91 5.03 14.45
C ALA A 195 -10.36 4.00 13.48
N ARG A 196 -9.14 4.25 12.98
CA ARG A 196 -8.45 3.42 11.98
C ARG A 196 -6.97 3.74 11.86
N LEU A 197 -6.21 2.83 11.25
CA LEU A 197 -4.88 3.10 10.74
C LEU A 197 -4.99 3.59 9.30
N GLN A 198 -4.52 4.81 9.06
CA GLN A 198 -4.23 5.37 7.75
C GLN A 198 -2.71 5.53 7.61
N TRP A 199 -2.25 6.01 6.48
CA TRP A 199 -0.87 6.37 6.27
C TRP A 199 -0.77 7.53 5.29
N TYR A 200 0.36 8.19 5.23
CA TYR A 200 0.59 9.24 4.26
C TYR A 200 1.90 8.96 3.52
N HIS A 201 1.89 9.21 2.23
CA HIS A 201 3.02 8.97 1.35
C HIS A 201 3.05 9.96 0.20
N ASP A 202 4.14 9.96 -0.55
CA ASP A 202 4.25 10.77 -1.76
C ASP A 202 3.35 10.22 -2.87
N HIS A 203 2.79 11.13 -3.67
CA HIS A 203 1.90 10.80 -4.79
C HIS A 203 2.20 11.67 -6.03
N ALA A 204 3.39 12.26 -6.15
CA ALA A 204 3.74 13.11 -7.29
C ALA A 204 3.86 12.30 -8.58
N VAL A 205 3.16 12.74 -9.65
CA VAL A 205 3.12 12.04 -10.95
C VAL A 205 4.51 11.66 -11.45
N GLY A 206 4.67 10.43 -11.95
CA GLY A 206 5.89 9.92 -12.58
C GLY A 206 7.06 9.65 -11.63
N ILE A 207 6.88 9.78 -10.29
CA ILE A 207 7.95 9.56 -9.31
C ILE A 207 7.47 8.92 -7.99
N THR A 208 6.18 8.64 -7.86
CA THR A 208 5.57 8.07 -6.64
C THR A 208 6.29 6.79 -6.18
N ARG A 209 6.53 5.82 -7.09
CA ARG A 209 7.19 4.54 -6.75
C ARG A 209 8.57 4.75 -6.15
N LEU A 210 9.34 5.73 -6.67
CA LEU A 210 10.69 6.01 -6.23
C LEU A 210 10.69 6.78 -4.91
N ASN A 211 9.83 7.78 -4.77
CA ASN A 211 9.68 8.59 -3.55
C ASN A 211 9.23 7.73 -2.37
N ALA A 212 8.20 6.89 -2.54
CA ALA A 212 7.74 5.98 -1.49
C ALA A 212 8.80 4.92 -1.14
N TYR A 213 9.49 4.35 -2.15
CA TYR A 213 10.56 3.39 -1.93
C TYR A 213 11.77 4.03 -1.23
N ALA A 214 12.10 5.28 -1.56
CA ALA A 214 13.15 6.06 -0.89
C ALA A 214 12.86 6.33 0.58
N GLY A 215 11.56 6.32 0.99
CA GLY A 215 11.14 6.44 2.38
C GLY A 215 10.14 7.57 2.67
N LEU A 216 9.56 8.22 1.64
CA LEU A 216 8.50 9.22 1.82
C LEU A 216 7.16 8.54 2.13
N ALA A 217 7.07 7.92 3.31
CA ALA A 217 5.90 7.24 3.85
C ALA A 217 5.91 7.26 5.38
N SER A 218 4.74 7.38 6.00
CA SER A 218 4.57 7.23 7.45
C SER A 218 3.11 6.93 7.83
N ALA A 219 2.88 6.46 9.07
CA ALA A 219 1.57 6.11 9.57
C ALA A 219 0.79 7.34 10.07
N TYR A 220 -0.55 7.26 9.95
CA TYR A 220 -1.51 8.20 10.49
C TYR A 220 -2.60 7.42 11.23
N ILE A 221 -2.83 7.70 12.50
CA ILE A 221 -3.76 6.96 13.35
C ILE A 221 -4.90 7.89 13.77
N ILE A 222 -6.12 7.54 13.42
CA ILE A 222 -7.31 8.23 13.96
C ILE A 222 -7.81 7.44 15.17
N ARG A 223 -8.07 8.16 16.27
CA ARG A 223 -8.70 7.68 17.49
C ARG A 223 -10.13 8.23 17.59
N ASP A 224 -11.04 7.47 18.23
CA ASP A 224 -12.39 7.93 18.52
C ASP A 224 -12.93 7.39 19.85
N LEU A 225 -14.16 7.80 20.20
CA LEU A 225 -14.81 7.42 21.43
C LEU A 225 -15.18 5.92 21.47
N GLU A 226 -15.51 5.35 20.32
CA GLU A 226 -15.85 3.93 20.20
C GLU A 226 -14.62 3.05 20.54
N GLU A 227 -13.47 3.36 19.97
CA GLU A 227 -12.20 2.70 20.28
C GLU A 227 -11.84 2.87 21.76
N ALA A 228 -11.98 4.09 22.31
CA ALA A 228 -11.72 4.36 23.73
C ALA A 228 -12.64 3.53 24.65
N THR A 229 -13.90 3.33 24.27
CA THR A 229 -14.86 2.50 25.01
C THR A 229 -14.47 1.02 24.99
N LEU A 230 -14.04 0.50 23.85
CA LEU A 230 -13.55 -0.87 23.73
C LEU A 230 -12.28 -1.12 24.57
N LEU A 231 -11.37 -0.14 24.58
CA LEU A 231 -10.16 -0.19 25.42
C LEU A 231 -10.51 -0.16 26.91
N ALA A 232 -11.37 0.77 27.33
CA ALA A 232 -11.77 0.92 28.73
C ALA A 232 -12.51 -0.30 29.28
N SER A 233 -13.31 -0.98 28.45
CA SER A 233 -14.00 -2.21 28.83
C SER A 233 -13.10 -3.46 28.82
N GLY A 234 -11.91 -3.39 28.22
CA GLY A 234 -11.04 -4.55 27.99
C GLY A 234 -11.54 -5.48 26.86
N ALA A 235 -12.46 -5.02 26.01
CA ALA A 235 -12.90 -5.77 24.84
C ALA A 235 -11.79 -5.88 23.77
N ILE A 236 -10.95 -4.86 23.67
CA ILE A 236 -9.71 -4.89 22.88
C ILE A 236 -8.50 -4.61 23.80
N PRO A 237 -7.32 -5.20 23.50
CA PRO A 237 -6.15 -5.03 24.36
C PRO A 237 -5.58 -3.61 24.26
N PRO A 238 -5.08 -3.04 25.38
CA PRO A 238 -4.44 -1.72 25.40
C PRO A 238 -3.02 -1.73 24.80
N ASN A 239 -2.40 -2.91 24.72
CA ASN A 239 -1.04 -3.06 24.20
C ASN A 239 -1.08 -3.07 22.68
N GLU A 240 -0.78 -1.92 22.07
CA GLU A 240 -0.83 -1.71 20.63
C GLU A 240 0.57 -1.73 20.02
N ILE A 241 0.73 -2.39 18.88
CA ILE A 241 1.98 -2.47 18.14
C ILE A 241 1.67 -2.20 16.65
N PRO A 242 2.12 -1.07 16.09
CA PRO A 242 2.09 -0.87 14.64
C PRO A 242 3.12 -1.78 13.98
N LEU A 243 2.79 -2.34 12.83
CA LEU A 243 3.65 -3.17 11.99
C LEU A 243 3.56 -2.67 10.55
N ILE A 244 4.46 -1.77 10.16
CA ILE A 244 4.57 -1.25 8.79
C ILE A 244 5.55 -2.15 8.05
N ILE A 245 5.05 -2.91 7.10
CA ILE A 245 5.78 -3.92 6.35
C ILE A 245 6.24 -3.33 5.02
N GLN A 246 7.52 -3.49 4.70
CA GLN A 246 8.12 -3.10 3.42
C GLN A 246 9.09 -4.18 2.96
N ASP A 247 9.33 -4.25 1.66
CA ASP A 247 10.44 -4.99 1.07
C ASP A 247 11.41 -4.04 0.39
N LYS A 248 12.70 -4.31 0.51
CA LYS A 248 13.77 -3.51 -0.09
C LYS A 248 14.90 -4.40 -0.57
N THR A 249 15.70 -3.88 -1.48
CA THR A 249 16.99 -4.48 -1.88
C THR A 249 18.10 -3.48 -1.59
N PHE A 250 19.20 -3.95 -1.01
CA PHE A 250 20.36 -3.14 -0.67
C PHE A 250 21.53 -3.44 -1.61
N LYS A 251 22.28 -2.42 -1.99
CA LYS A 251 23.47 -2.59 -2.81
C LYS A 251 24.55 -3.34 -2.05
N SER A 252 25.06 -4.42 -2.64
CA SER A 252 26.25 -5.11 -2.13
C SER A 252 27.53 -4.38 -2.54
N GLU A 253 27.52 -3.71 -3.70
CA GLU A 253 28.64 -2.97 -4.27
C GLU A 253 28.18 -1.58 -4.74
N PRO A 254 29.07 -0.57 -4.82
CA PRO A 254 28.74 0.73 -5.38
C PRO A 254 28.34 0.66 -6.86
N ASP A 255 27.45 1.56 -7.27
CA ASP A 255 27.11 1.81 -8.68
C ASP A 255 26.98 3.33 -8.94
N GLN A 256 26.50 3.72 -10.12
CA GLN A 256 26.37 5.15 -10.46
C GLN A 256 25.30 5.90 -9.63
N TRP A 257 24.42 5.22 -8.91
CA TRP A 257 23.38 5.83 -8.08
C TRP A 257 23.65 5.76 -6.58
N GLY A 258 24.69 5.02 -6.13
CA GLY A 258 24.98 4.95 -4.68
C GLY A 258 26.12 4.04 -4.29
N GLN A 259 26.30 3.92 -2.97
CA GLN A 259 27.35 3.13 -2.34
C GLN A 259 26.78 1.79 -1.85
N ALA A 260 27.66 0.85 -1.46
CA ALA A 260 27.23 -0.35 -0.74
C ALA A 260 26.40 0.03 0.49
N GLY A 261 25.29 -0.65 0.72
CA GLY A 261 24.32 -0.38 1.77
C GLY A 261 23.23 0.63 1.42
N ASP A 262 23.37 1.38 0.32
CA ASP A 262 22.26 2.19 -0.21
C ASP A 262 21.15 1.31 -0.82
N LEU A 263 19.97 1.90 -1.01
CA LEU A 263 18.86 1.22 -1.67
C LEU A 263 19.21 0.93 -3.13
N TRP A 264 18.91 -0.28 -3.56
CA TRP A 264 18.95 -0.66 -4.96
C TRP A 264 17.54 -0.67 -5.57
N TYR A 265 17.43 -0.22 -6.80
CA TYR A 265 16.20 -0.27 -7.59
C TYR A 265 16.54 -0.61 -9.04
N PRO A 266 15.74 -1.41 -9.75
CA PRO A 266 16.03 -1.82 -11.11
C PRO A 266 16.03 -0.60 -12.06
N SER A 267 16.97 -0.63 -13.00
CA SER A 267 17.14 0.40 -14.04
C SER A 267 17.12 -0.16 -15.47
N ASN A 268 17.07 -1.49 -15.59
CA ASN A 268 17.05 -2.16 -16.87
C ASN A 268 15.76 -2.96 -17.04
N TYR A 269 15.10 -2.79 -18.17
CA TYR A 269 14.04 -3.69 -18.61
C TYR A 269 14.66 -4.85 -19.37
N ALA A 270 14.35 -6.09 -19.02
CA ALA A 270 14.93 -7.25 -19.68
C ALA A 270 14.46 -7.33 -21.14
N ALA A 271 15.41 -7.48 -22.06
CA ALA A 271 15.09 -7.55 -23.50
C ALA A 271 14.20 -8.77 -23.85
N THR A 272 14.24 -9.83 -23.02
CA THR A 272 13.40 -11.02 -23.15
C THR A 272 11.93 -10.75 -22.82
N ASP A 273 11.64 -9.67 -22.09
CA ASP A 273 10.31 -9.33 -21.60
C ASP A 273 9.63 -8.24 -22.47
N LEU A 274 10.36 -7.72 -23.47
CA LEU A 274 9.78 -6.77 -24.43
C LEU A 274 8.74 -7.45 -25.31
N GLY A 275 7.65 -6.75 -25.56
CA GLY A 275 6.63 -7.20 -26.52
C GLY A 275 7.19 -7.34 -27.94
N PRO A 276 6.49 -8.06 -28.81
CA PRO A 276 7.02 -8.51 -30.13
C PRO A 276 7.38 -7.37 -31.10
N PHE A 277 6.98 -6.14 -30.81
CA PHE A 277 7.19 -4.97 -31.69
C PHE A 277 7.94 -3.83 -30.99
N GLY A 278 8.50 -4.08 -29.81
CA GLY A 278 9.14 -3.05 -28.99
C GLY A 278 10.50 -2.62 -29.56
N SER A 279 10.82 -1.36 -29.39
CA SER A 279 12.18 -0.83 -29.49
C SER A 279 12.95 -1.17 -28.21
N PRO A 280 14.29 -1.07 -28.19
CA PRO A 280 15.02 -1.17 -26.94
C PRO A 280 14.43 -0.22 -25.89
N ALA A 281 14.21 -0.73 -24.67
CA ALA A 281 13.72 0.10 -23.59
C ALA A 281 14.70 1.25 -23.29
N PRO A 282 14.24 2.41 -22.83
CA PRO A 282 15.12 3.50 -22.40
C PRO A 282 16.01 3.06 -21.24
N PHE A 283 17.06 3.83 -20.98
CA PHE A 283 17.91 3.62 -19.80
C PHE A 283 18.09 4.95 -19.06
N PRO A 284 17.77 5.00 -17.76
CA PRO A 284 17.08 3.98 -16.96
C PRO A 284 15.68 3.65 -17.48
N SER A 285 15.18 2.45 -17.17
CA SER A 285 13.82 2.03 -17.49
C SER A 285 13.09 1.56 -16.23
N CYS A 286 11.81 1.88 -16.13
CA CYS A 286 10.93 1.23 -15.17
C CYS A 286 10.81 -0.27 -15.48
N VAL A 287 10.36 -1.04 -14.49
CA VAL A 287 9.97 -2.45 -14.61
C VAL A 287 8.47 -2.58 -14.30
N PRO A 288 7.81 -3.66 -14.73
CA PRO A 288 6.37 -3.81 -14.48
C PRO A 288 6.01 -3.87 -13.00
N GLU A 289 6.85 -4.54 -12.20
CA GLU A 289 6.71 -4.68 -10.74
C GLU A 289 8.09 -4.83 -10.12
N PHE A 290 8.27 -4.25 -8.95
CA PHE A 290 9.49 -4.43 -8.17
C PHE A 290 9.20 -5.20 -6.89
N PHE A 291 10.02 -6.23 -6.66
CA PHE A 291 9.98 -7.07 -5.45
C PHE A 291 11.35 -7.03 -4.77
N GLY A 292 11.42 -6.37 -3.61
CA GLY A 292 12.61 -6.39 -2.77
C GLY A 292 12.88 -7.80 -2.24
N ASP A 293 14.15 -8.13 -2.00
CA ASP A 293 14.59 -9.45 -1.52
C ASP A 293 14.70 -9.54 0.01
N THR A 294 14.51 -8.43 0.70
CA THR A 294 14.73 -8.27 2.14
C THR A 294 13.54 -7.56 2.80
N MET A 295 12.92 -8.23 3.78
CA MET A 295 11.76 -7.69 4.50
C MET A 295 12.17 -6.77 5.65
N LEU A 296 11.45 -5.65 5.76
CA LEU A 296 11.56 -4.70 6.85
C LEU A 296 10.23 -4.59 7.59
N VAL A 297 10.28 -4.42 8.91
CA VAL A 297 9.14 -4.03 9.72
C VAL A 297 9.51 -2.81 10.56
N ASN A 298 8.67 -1.77 10.51
CA ASN A 298 8.93 -0.48 11.16
C ASN A 298 10.31 0.10 10.80
N GLY A 299 10.73 -0.09 9.56
CA GLY A 299 11.98 0.45 9.03
C GLY A 299 13.25 -0.30 9.42
N LEU A 300 13.16 -1.45 10.08
CA LEU A 300 14.32 -2.29 10.38
C LEU A 300 14.23 -3.66 9.71
N VAL A 301 15.39 -4.14 9.25
CA VAL A 301 15.54 -5.45 8.59
C VAL A 301 15.40 -6.58 9.61
N PHE A 302 14.47 -7.51 9.37
CA PHE A 302 14.22 -8.71 10.17
C PHE A 302 14.25 -8.47 11.68
N PRO A 303 13.44 -7.57 12.25
CA PRO A 303 13.50 -7.27 13.67
C PRO A 303 12.96 -8.38 14.56
N SER A 304 13.21 -8.28 15.86
CA SER A 304 12.62 -9.14 16.90
C SER A 304 11.90 -8.29 17.95
N VAL A 305 10.89 -8.87 18.59
CA VAL A 305 10.17 -8.25 19.70
C VAL A 305 10.01 -9.24 20.84
N HIS A 306 10.12 -8.74 22.07
CA HIS A 306 9.83 -9.51 23.28
C HIS A 306 8.45 -9.10 23.77
N LEU A 307 7.52 -10.04 23.82
CA LEU A 307 6.15 -9.84 24.26
C LEU A 307 5.88 -10.72 25.47
N GLU A 308 5.00 -10.28 26.36
CA GLU A 308 4.55 -11.07 27.50
C GLU A 308 3.40 -12.02 27.11
N GLN A 309 3.11 -13.00 27.95
CA GLN A 309 1.92 -13.86 27.87
C GLN A 309 0.64 -13.04 28.09
N ARG A 310 0.25 -12.24 27.11
CA ARG A 310 -0.97 -11.40 27.10
C ARG A 310 -1.47 -11.14 25.68
N LYS A 311 -2.56 -10.41 25.57
CA LYS A 311 -3.14 -9.98 24.29
C LYS A 311 -2.46 -8.70 23.80
N TYR A 312 -2.30 -8.62 22.48
CA TYR A 312 -1.77 -7.44 21.79
C TYR A 312 -2.68 -7.09 20.62
N ARG A 313 -2.79 -5.81 20.33
CA ARG A 313 -3.40 -5.29 19.12
C ARG A 313 -2.27 -4.97 18.12
N LEU A 314 -2.23 -5.72 17.03
CA LEU A 314 -1.29 -5.49 15.94
C LEU A 314 -1.97 -4.66 14.87
N ARG A 315 -1.41 -3.49 14.54
CA ARG A 315 -1.92 -2.64 13.46
C ARG A 315 -0.99 -2.77 12.27
N LEU A 316 -1.43 -3.48 11.25
CA LEU A 316 -0.64 -3.81 10.08
C LEU A 316 -0.91 -2.86 8.94
N LEU A 317 0.16 -2.48 8.24
CA LEU A 317 0.16 -1.80 6.96
C LEU A 317 1.11 -2.54 6.02
N ASN A 318 0.64 -2.91 4.84
CA ASN A 318 1.52 -3.32 3.74
C ASN A 318 1.92 -2.08 2.93
N ALA A 319 3.15 -1.60 3.13
CA ALA A 319 3.74 -0.47 2.43
C ALA A 319 4.84 -0.90 1.45
N CYS A 320 4.74 -2.10 0.89
CA CYS A 320 5.55 -2.57 -0.23
C CYS A 320 5.11 -1.91 -1.53
N ASN A 321 6.02 -1.81 -2.52
CA ASN A 321 5.67 -1.29 -3.85
C ASN A 321 4.69 -2.22 -4.59
N ALA A 322 5.03 -3.51 -4.73
CA ALA A 322 4.23 -4.49 -5.47
C ALA A 322 3.91 -5.76 -4.66
N ARG A 323 4.68 -6.06 -3.60
CA ARG A 323 4.58 -7.33 -2.88
C ARG A 323 3.32 -7.42 -2.05
N PHE A 324 2.51 -8.46 -2.28
CA PHE A 324 1.44 -8.90 -1.38
C PHE A 324 2.04 -9.63 -0.18
N CYS A 325 1.40 -9.51 0.97
CA CYS A 325 1.82 -10.16 2.20
C CYS A 325 0.67 -10.95 2.81
N THR A 326 0.86 -12.26 3.03
CA THR A 326 0.08 -12.97 4.03
C THR A 326 0.71 -12.76 5.40
N VAL A 327 -0.09 -12.82 6.45
CA VAL A 327 0.44 -12.72 7.82
C VAL A 327 -0.08 -13.87 8.65
N ARG A 328 0.83 -14.79 8.99
CA ARG A 328 0.58 -15.96 9.84
C ARG A 328 1.67 -16.07 10.89
N SER A 329 1.39 -16.73 12.00
CA SER A 329 2.41 -17.06 12.99
C SER A 329 2.74 -18.55 12.97
N PHE A 330 4.02 -18.88 13.15
CA PHE A 330 4.50 -20.24 13.31
C PHE A 330 5.49 -20.33 14.46
N TYR A 331 5.52 -21.43 15.19
CA TYR A 331 6.61 -21.70 16.11
C TYR A 331 7.91 -21.82 15.32
N ALA A 332 8.99 -21.36 15.91
CA ALA A 332 10.31 -21.46 15.31
C ALA A 332 10.84 -22.90 15.38
N GLN A 333 11.64 -23.29 14.38
CA GLN A 333 12.48 -24.49 14.43
C GLN A 333 13.57 -24.34 15.49
N ALA A 334 14.18 -25.42 15.90
CA ALA A 334 15.36 -25.36 16.76
C ALA A 334 16.48 -24.57 16.07
N ALA A 335 16.96 -23.56 16.75
CA ALA A 335 18.04 -22.70 16.22
C ALA A 335 19.38 -23.44 16.29
N THR A 336 20.17 -23.37 15.24
CA THR A 336 21.56 -23.87 15.21
C THR A 336 22.55 -22.92 15.92
N PHE A 337 22.20 -21.62 15.93
CA PHE A 337 22.88 -20.57 16.71
C PHE A 337 21.83 -19.46 17.05
N PRO A 338 22.11 -18.58 18.00
CA PRO A 338 21.17 -17.51 18.35
C PRO A 338 20.79 -16.66 17.13
N GLY A 339 19.51 -16.54 16.83
CA GLY A 339 18.97 -15.80 15.67
C GLY A 339 18.89 -16.59 14.36
N SER A 340 19.22 -17.88 14.34
CA SER A 340 19.09 -18.73 13.13
C SER A 340 17.73 -19.44 13.01
N ALA A 341 16.80 -19.19 13.95
CA ALA A 341 15.51 -19.86 13.95
C ALA A 341 14.65 -19.45 12.72
N GLU A 342 14.22 -20.43 11.95
CA GLU A 342 13.25 -20.31 10.86
C GLU A 342 11.86 -20.75 11.33
N ALA A 343 10.82 -20.42 10.56
CA ALA A 343 9.47 -20.87 10.85
C ALA A 343 9.34 -22.40 10.63
N ASP A 344 8.77 -23.13 11.59
CA ASP A 344 8.32 -24.51 11.37
C ASP A 344 6.88 -24.47 10.82
N LEU A 345 6.72 -24.58 9.52
CA LEU A 345 5.41 -24.51 8.86
C LEU A 345 4.45 -25.63 9.25
N ARG A 346 4.93 -26.68 9.96
CA ARG A 346 4.11 -27.77 10.51
C ARG A 346 3.56 -27.44 11.91
N ARG A 347 4.04 -26.35 12.53
CA ARG A 347 3.66 -25.93 13.87
C ARG A 347 3.10 -24.51 13.85
N PRO A 348 1.83 -24.36 13.45
CA PRO A 348 1.17 -23.04 13.46
C PRO A 348 1.19 -22.46 14.87
N GLY A 349 1.41 -21.18 14.97
CA GLY A 349 1.26 -20.39 16.19
C GLY A 349 -0.22 -20.10 16.50
N PRO A 350 -0.50 -19.27 17.52
CA PRO A 350 -1.86 -18.89 17.84
C PRO A 350 -2.53 -18.18 16.65
N PRO A 351 -3.84 -18.40 16.44
CA PRO A 351 -4.59 -17.69 15.43
C PRO A 351 -4.72 -16.19 15.79
N PHE A 352 -5.05 -15.39 14.80
CA PHE A 352 -5.36 -13.98 15.00
C PHE A 352 -6.86 -13.75 14.89
N VAL A 353 -7.36 -12.69 15.53
CA VAL A 353 -8.72 -12.19 15.33
C VAL A 353 -8.64 -10.82 14.68
N GLN A 354 -9.08 -10.71 13.44
CA GLN A 354 -9.17 -9.41 12.77
C GLN A 354 -10.39 -8.65 13.27
N ILE A 355 -10.17 -7.40 13.68
CA ILE A 355 -11.21 -6.52 14.21
C ILE A 355 -11.48 -5.30 13.36
N ALA A 356 -10.51 -4.89 12.50
CA ALA A 356 -10.66 -3.75 11.62
C ALA A 356 -9.88 -3.97 10.31
N ALA A 357 -10.29 -3.22 9.29
CA ALA A 357 -9.57 -3.01 8.05
C ALA A 357 -9.25 -1.51 7.90
N GLU A 358 -8.84 -1.08 6.71
CA GLU A 358 -8.54 0.33 6.43
C GLU A 358 -9.73 1.28 6.62
N GLY A 359 -10.95 0.79 6.42
CA GLY A 359 -12.19 1.55 6.60
C GLY A 359 -12.71 1.61 8.03
N GLY A 360 -11.96 1.12 9.04
CA GLY A 360 -12.35 1.06 10.43
C GLY A 360 -12.77 -0.34 10.89
N PHE A 361 -13.51 -0.44 11.99
CA PHE A 361 -13.93 -1.72 12.54
C PHE A 361 -14.75 -2.54 11.54
N LEU A 362 -14.58 -3.88 11.59
CA LEU A 362 -15.38 -4.83 10.82
C LEU A 362 -16.79 -4.95 11.42
N PRO A 363 -17.79 -5.45 10.67
CA PRO A 363 -19.11 -5.72 11.22
C PRO A 363 -19.09 -6.78 12.33
N ASP A 364 -18.22 -7.78 12.18
CA ASP A 364 -17.99 -8.86 13.14
C ASP A 364 -16.50 -9.20 13.23
N PRO A 365 -15.99 -9.68 14.37
CA PRO A 365 -14.63 -10.19 14.48
C PRO A 365 -14.42 -11.41 13.57
N VAL A 366 -13.28 -11.48 12.88
CA VAL A 366 -12.96 -12.58 11.96
C VAL A 366 -11.78 -13.38 12.48
N LEU A 367 -12.02 -14.68 12.77
CA LEU A 367 -10.95 -15.60 13.15
C LEU A 367 -10.09 -15.95 11.93
N LEU A 368 -8.78 -15.77 12.07
CA LEU A 368 -7.77 -16.08 11.07
C LEU A 368 -6.89 -17.23 11.61
N ASP A 369 -7.32 -18.46 11.37
CA ASP A 369 -6.66 -19.68 11.85
C ASP A 369 -5.77 -20.36 10.81
N GLY A 370 -5.66 -19.75 9.61
CA GLY A 370 -4.88 -20.28 8.50
C GLY A 370 -5.59 -21.36 7.68
N SER A 371 -6.85 -21.67 7.97
CA SER A 371 -7.69 -22.51 7.12
C SER A 371 -8.04 -21.77 5.81
N ARG A 372 -8.60 -22.51 4.84
CA ARG A 372 -8.96 -21.93 3.54
C ARG A 372 -9.95 -20.78 3.70
N GLY A 373 -9.57 -19.60 3.26
CA GLY A 373 -10.38 -18.37 3.37
C GLY A 373 -10.30 -17.68 4.74
N ALA A 374 -9.49 -18.19 5.67
CA ALA A 374 -9.24 -17.63 6.99
C ALA A 374 -7.75 -17.27 7.19
N THR A 375 -7.15 -16.69 6.18
CA THR A 375 -5.78 -16.16 6.18
C THR A 375 -5.82 -14.68 5.85
N LEU A 376 -5.06 -13.87 6.60
CA LEU A 376 -4.90 -12.47 6.25
C LEU A 376 -4.02 -12.37 5.00
N LEU A 377 -4.55 -11.73 3.98
CA LEU A 377 -3.80 -11.30 2.80
C LEU A 377 -3.92 -9.78 2.71
N LEU A 378 -2.78 -9.10 2.67
CA LEU A 378 -2.68 -7.65 2.49
C LEU A 378 -2.01 -7.35 1.15
N ALA A 379 -2.71 -6.70 0.26
CA ALA A 379 -2.13 -6.06 -0.92
C ALA A 379 -1.39 -4.77 -0.53
N PRO A 380 -0.51 -4.22 -1.39
CA PRO A 380 0.03 -2.88 -1.22
C PRO A 380 -1.07 -1.85 -0.90
N GLY A 381 -0.84 -1.02 0.12
CA GLY A 381 -1.80 -0.03 0.62
C GLY A 381 -2.86 -0.56 1.59
N GLU A 382 -3.13 -1.86 1.69
CA GLU A 382 -4.13 -2.39 2.63
C GLU A 382 -3.64 -2.37 4.09
N ARG A 383 -4.59 -2.22 5.03
CA ARG A 383 -4.35 -2.26 6.48
C ARG A 383 -5.30 -3.25 7.15
N ALA A 384 -4.85 -3.75 8.30
CA ALA A 384 -5.66 -4.58 9.18
C ALA A 384 -5.28 -4.37 10.65
N ASP A 385 -6.28 -4.44 11.55
CA ASP A 385 -6.06 -4.52 12.98
C ASP A 385 -6.38 -5.94 13.46
N LEU A 386 -5.42 -6.56 14.15
CA LEU A 386 -5.52 -7.92 14.66
C LEU A 386 -5.41 -7.92 16.18
N ILE A 387 -6.15 -8.80 16.83
CA ILE A 387 -5.86 -9.25 18.20
C ILE A 387 -5.03 -10.52 18.09
N ALA A 388 -3.82 -10.49 18.66
CA ALA A 388 -2.93 -11.63 18.86
C ALA A 388 -2.95 -12.02 20.34
N ASP A 389 -3.34 -13.25 20.65
CA ASP A 389 -3.42 -13.74 22.03
C ASP A 389 -2.27 -14.71 22.32
N PHE A 390 -1.32 -14.27 23.15
CA PHE A 390 -0.18 -15.08 23.58
C PHE A 390 -0.33 -15.58 25.02
N SER A 391 -1.51 -15.43 25.65
CA SER A 391 -1.73 -15.74 27.08
C SER A 391 -1.41 -17.20 27.43
N ASP A 392 -1.71 -18.13 26.50
CA ASP A 392 -1.48 -19.56 26.67
C ASP A 392 -0.21 -20.08 25.96
N VAL A 393 0.55 -19.18 25.32
CA VAL A 393 1.82 -19.56 24.68
C VAL A 393 2.88 -19.74 25.76
N PRO A 394 3.58 -20.89 25.85
CA PRO A 394 4.59 -21.11 26.87
C PRO A 394 5.68 -20.03 26.85
N ALA A 395 6.05 -19.53 28.03
CA ALA A 395 7.16 -18.58 28.15
C ALA A 395 8.47 -19.20 27.62
N GLY A 396 9.26 -18.40 26.92
CA GLY A 396 10.45 -18.85 26.20
C GLY A 396 10.17 -19.33 24.77
N SER A 397 8.90 -19.43 24.36
CA SER A 397 8.56 -19.76 22.98
C SER A 397 9.02 -18.66 22.02
N ILE A 398 9.48 -19.07 20.85
CA ILE A 398 9.82 -18.20 19.74
C ILE A 398 8.81 -18.46 18.62
N LEU A 399 8.20 -17.40 18.15
CA LEU A 399 7.28 -17.39 17.01
C LEU A 399 7.86 -16.52 15.89
N ILE A 400 7.56 -16.90 14.67
CA ILE A 400 7.91 -16.15 13.46
C ILE A 400 6.61 -15.69 12.79
N LEU A 401 6.46 -14.38 12.59
CA LEU A 401 5.47 -13.87 11.64
C LEU A 401 6.00 -14.13 10.24
N TYR A 402 5.18 -14.77 9.44
CA TYR A 402 5.58 -15.36 8.17
C TYR A 402 4.67 -14.90 7.04
N ASN A 403 5.28 -14.61 5.89
CA ASN A 403 4.62 -14.30 4.63
C ASN A 403 4.78 -15.47 3.66
N ASP A 404 3.69 -16.02 3.15
CA ASP A 404 3.72 -17.06 2.11
C ASP A 404 3.01 -16.64 0.81
N ALA A 405 2.63 -15.36 0.67
CA ALA A 405 2.10 -14.83 -0.58
C ALA A 405 3.15 -14.94 -1.69
N PRO A 406 2.77 -15.43 -2.86
CA PRO A 406 3.67 -15.46 -4.02
C PRO A 406 3.89 -14.05 -4.57
N ALA A 407 5.03 -13.81 -5.21
CA ALA A 407 5.34 -12.60 -5.95
C ALA A 407 5.74 -12.94 -7.40
N PRO A 408 5.06 -12.37 -8.43
CA PRO A 408 3.84 -11.55 -8.36
C PRO A 408 2.62 -12.33 -7.88
N PHE A 409 1.59 -11.61 -7.42
CA PHE A 409 0.37 -12.24 -6.95
C PHE A 409 -0.70 -12.27 -8.06
N PRO A 410 -1.43 -13.42 -8.32
CA PRO A 410 -1.39 -14.67 -7.55
C PRO A 410 -0.47 -15.75 -8.13
N SER A 411 0.14 -15.54 -9.29
CA SER A 411 0.84 -16.59 -10.04
C SER A 411 2.15 -17.03 -9.40
N GLY A 412 2.94 -16.08 -8.90
CA GLY A 412 4.27 -16.30 -8.34
C GLY A 412 5.35 -16.56 -9.39
N ASP A 413 6.56 -16.07 -9.09
CA ASP A 413 7.78 -16.41 -9.78
C ASP A 413 8.86 -16.71 -8.74
N SER A 414 9.53 -17.84 -8.87
CA SER A 414 10.56 -18.27 -7.92
C SER A 414 11.75 -17.31 -7.81
N GLU A 415 11.97 -16.48 -8.80
CA GLU A 415 13.04 -15.48 -8.81
C GLU A 415 12.76 -14.29 -7.88
N ASN A 416 11.49 -14.05 -7.53
CA ASN A 416 11.07 -12.97 -6.66
C ASN A 416 10.86 -13.38 -5.19
N ASP A 417 11.02 -14.67 -4.88
CA ASP A 417 10.79 -15.22 -3.56
C ASP A 417 12.06 -15.87 -3.00
N TYR A 418 12.45 -15.45 -1.81
CA TYR A 418 13.64 -15.94 -1.11
C TYR A 418 13.25 -16.61 0.20
N ASP A 419 13.57 -17.88 0.38
CA ASP A 419 13.35 -18.63 1.61
C ASP A 419 14.53 -19.59 1.91
N ALA A 420 14.68 -19.94 3.18
CA ALA A 420 15.77 -20.84 3.61
C ALA A 420 15.54 -22.32 3.20
N ASP A 421 14.32 -22.68 2.81
CA ASP A 421 13.99 -24.07 2.41
C ASP A 421 14.39 -24.37 0.96
N GLY A 422 14.77 -23.38 0.17
CA GLY A 422 15.19 -23.52 -1.23
C GLY A 422 14.11 -24.04 -2.17
N ARG A 423 12.85 -24.04 -1.73
CA ARG A 423 11.75 -24.60 -2.53
C ARG A 423 11.35 -23.69 -3.68
N ARG A 424 11.70 -22.41 -3.61
CA ARG A 424 11.25 -21.36 -4.52
C ARG A 424 12.38 -20.58 -5.18
N ASN A 425 13.63 -20.74 -4.77
CA ASN A 425 14.78 -20.06 -5.34
C ASN A 425 15.94 -21.01 -5.63
N ALA A 426 16.71 -20.69 -6.66
CA ALA A 426 17.84 -21.52 -7.12
C ALA A 426 18.99 -21.57 -6.11
N THR A 427 19.15 -20.53 -5.27
CA THR A 427 20.20 -20.42 -4.25
C THR A 427 19.57 -19.95 -2.94
N PRO A 428 19.11 -20.86 -2.07
CA PRO A 428 18.52 -20.47 -0.80
C PRO A 428 19.56 -19.81 0.10
N PRO A 429 19.19 -18.78 0.85
CA PRO A 429 20.04 -18.22 1.89
C PRO A 429 20.27 -19.25 3.02
N GLU A 430 21.37 -19.09 3.74
CA GLU A 430 21.59 -19.88 4.95
C GLU A 430 20.52 -19.60 6.00
N PRO A 431 20.06 -20.62 6.75
CA PRO A 431 19.12 -20.39 7.86
C PRO A 431 19.65 -19.34 8.84
N GLY A 432 18.79 -18.37 9.19
CA GLY A 432 19.17 -17.25 10.05
C GLY A 432 19.71 -16.02 9.31
N PHE A 433 19.79 -16.07 7.98
CA PHE A 433 20.26 -14.95 7.16
C PHE A 433 19.23 -14.58 6.07
N GLY A 434 19.33 -13.34 5.58
CA GLY A 434 18.72 -12.90 4.32
C GLY A 434 19.72 -13.03 3.16
N PRO A 435 19.26 -12.79 1.93
CA PRO A 435 17.92 -12.38 1.53
C PRO A 435 16.82 -13.32 1.97
N ASN A 436 15.66 -12.78 2.39
CA ASN A 436 14.51 -13.60 2.76
C ASN A 436 13.21 -12.74 2.66
N THR A 437 12.22 -13.25 1.94
CA THR A 437 10.93 -12.56 1.73
C THR A 437 9.79 -13.21 2.52
N ARG A 438 10.09 -14.24 3.31
CA ARG A 438 9.13 -15.01 4.08
C ARG A 438 9.08 -14.62 5.55
N THR A 439 10.20 -14.22 6.12
CA THR A 439 10.31 -13.83 7.53
C THR A 439 10.02 -12.34 7.70
N LEU A 440 8.95 -12.00 8.44
CA LEU A 440 8.61 -10.62 8.76
C LEU A 440 9.20 -10.18 10.10
N LEU A 441 8.94 -10.95 11.17
CA LEU A 441 9.24 -10.57 12.53
C LEU A 441 9.44 -11.81 13.41
N GLN A 442 10.40 -11.77 14.34
CA GLN A 442 10.48 -12.76 15.43
C GLN A 442 9.80 -12.21 16.69
N ILE A 443 8.95 -13.04 17.30
CA ILE A 443 8.33 -12.77 18.60
C ILE A 443 8.89 -13.75 19.62
N VAL A 444 9.48 -13.24 20.69
CA VAL A 444 9.92 -14.03 21.86
C VAL A 444 8.91 -13.81 22.97
N VAL A 445 8.21 -14.87 23.39
CA VAL A 445 7.18 -14.78 24.41
C VAL A 445 7.81 -14.96 25.79
N GLY A 446 7.74 -13.92 26.61
CA GLY A 446 8.19 -13.93 28.00
C GLY A 446 7.04 -14.19 28.97
N SER A 447 7.37 -14.49 30.23
CA SER A 447 6.36 -14.61 31.29
C SER A 447 5.61 -13.30 31.48
N ARG A 448 4.32 -13.40 31.78
CA ARG A 448 3.47 -12.25 32.14
C ARG A 448 3.97 -11.58 33.40
N ILE A 449 4.10 -10.26 33.37
CA ILE A 449 4.40 -9.42 34.53
C ILE A 449 3.12 -8.68 34.91
N GLY A 450 2.72 -8.77 36.20
CA GLY A 450 1.54 -8.10 36.73
C GLY A 450 0.23 -8.86 36.53
N ALA A 451 -0.90 -8.16 36.67
CA ALA A 451 -2.24 -8.73 36.59
C ALA A 451 -2.62 -9.23 35.20
N PRO A 452 -3.55 -10.18 35.06
CA PRO A 452 -4.17 -10.52 33.81
C PRO A 452 -4.82 -9.30 33.15
N ASP A 453 -4.85 -9.29 31.82
CA ASP A 453 -5.56 -8.25 31.09
C ASP A 453 -7.06 -8.29 31.41
N PRO A 454 -7.74 -7.12 31.47
CA PRO A 454 -9.18 -7.07 31.52
C PRO A 454 -9.79 -7.89 30.39
N HIS A 455 -10.87 -8.61 30.69
CA HIS A 455 -11.54 -9.43 29.69
C HIS A 455 -13.03 -9.10 29.66
N ALA A 456 -13.46 -8.45 28.60
CA ALA A 456 -14.86 -8.32 28.23
C ALA A 456 -15.14 -9.07 26.92
N PRO A 457 -16.37 -9.50 26.68
CA PRO A 457 -16.75 -10.07 25.39
C PRO A 457 -16.46 -9.09 24.25
N LEU A 458 -15.79 -9.57 23.22
CA LEU A 458 -15.48 -8.78 22.03
C LEU A 458 -16.76 -8.58 21.20
N LYS A 459 -17.26 -7.35 21.22
CA LYS A 459 -18.37 -6.91 20.37
C LYS A 459 -17.94 -5.62 19.68
N LEU A 460 -17.80 -5.67 18.36
CA LEU A 460 -17.41 -4.51 17.58
C LEU A 460 -18.56 -3.50 17.45
N PRO A 461 -18.25 -2.21 17.28
CA PRO A 461 -19.25 -1.19 17.01
C PRO A 461 -19.93 -1.43 15.66
N ARG A 462 -21.05 -0.78 15.43
CA ARG A 462 -21.68 -0.76 14.12
C ARG A 462 -20.77 -0.05 13.11
N LEU A 463 -20.88 -0.46 11.85
CA LEU A 463 -20.19 0.24 10.76
C LEU A 463 -20.58 1.72 10.74
N ASP A 464 -19.59 2.59 10.64
CA ASP A 464 -19.76 4.03 10.53
C ASP A 464 -18.92 4.57 9.34
N PRO A 465 -19.62 5.13 8.32
CA PRO A 465 -21.06 5.25 8.17
C PRO A 465 -21.79 3.91 8.07
N ALA A 466 -23.12 3.92 8.19
CA ALA A 466 -23.94 2.73 7.98
C ALA A 466 -23.73 2.16 6.55
N PRO A 467 -23.72 0.84 6.36
CA PRO A 467 -23.45 0.23 5.06
C PRO A 467 -24.57 0.57 4.05
N LEU A 468 -24.18 0.80 2.79
CA LEU A 468 -25.10 1.08 1.68
C LEU A 468 -25.87 -0.15 1.23
N VAL A 469 -25.26 -1.33 1.39
CA VAL A 469 -25.87 -2.64 1.16
C VAL A 469 -25.73 -3.46 2.44
N PRO A 470 -26.81 -4.11 2.94
CA PRO A 470 -26.72 -4.95 4.12
C PRO A 470 -25.64 -6.03 3.96
N PRO A 471 -24.83 -6.33 4.99
CA PRO A 471 -23.87 -7.43 4.94
C PRO A 471 -24.55 -8.75 4.55
N GLY A 472 -23.94 -9.51 3.64
CA GLY A 472 -24.49 -10.78 3.17
C GLY A 472 -25.45 -10.69 1.98
N VAL A 473 -25.66 -9.49 1.41
CA VAL A 473 -26.46 -9.27 0.20
C VAL A 473 -25.53 -9.00 -0.98
N THR A 474 -25.78 -9.67 -2.11
CA THR A 474 -25.02 -9.48 -3.36
C THR A 474 -25.75 -8.62 -4.40
N ASP A 475 -27.01 -8.28 -4.14
CA ASP A 475 -27.83 -7.48 -5.05
C ASP A 475 -27.66 -5.98 -4.73
N LEU A 476 -27.59 -5.20 -5.79
CA LEU A 476 -27.56 -3.75 -5.69
C LEU A 476 -28.95 -3.19 -5.38
N PRO A 477 -29.06 -2.09 -4.62
CA PRO A 477 -30.33 -1.39 -4.44
C PRO A 477 -30.91 -0.95 -5.79
N PRO A 478 -32.24 -0.98 -5.97
CA PRO A 478 -32.86 -0.59 -7.23
C PRO A 478 -32.61 0.89 -7.53
N GLY A 479 -32.38 1.22 -8.80
CA GLY A 479 -32.19 2.59 -9.27
C GLY A 479 -30.78 3.16 -9.07
N ILE A 480 -29.84 2.39 -8.53
CA ILE A 480 -28.45 2.80 -8.40
C ILE A 480 -27.78 2.88 -9.79
N ARG A 481 -27.09 3.98 -10.05
CA ARG A 481 -26.25 4.12 -11.25
C ARG A 481 -25.11 3.10 -11.20
N VAL A 482 -24.96 2.33 -12.26
CA VAL A 482 -23.88 1.34 -12.40
C VAL A 482 -22.90 1.82 -13.47
N ARG A 483 -21.59 1.84 -13.14
CA ARG A 483 -20.50 2.02 -14.10
C ARG A 483 -19.81 0.69 -14.36
N ASP A 484 -19.52 0.42 -15.61
CA ASP A 484 -18.71 -0.73 -16.03
C ASP A 484 -17.32 -0.25 -16.44
N LEU A 485 -16.32 -0.71 -15.72
CA LEU A 485 -14.91 -0.30 -15.84
C LEU A 485 -14.03 -1.53 -16.06
N THR A 486 -12.85 -1.35 -16.62
CA THR A 486 -11.95 -2.45 -16.95
C THR A 486 -10.53 -2.18 -16.47
N LEU A 487 -9.82 -3.26 -16.10
CA LEU A 487 -8.38 -3.27 -15.87
C LEU A 487 -7.74 -4.05 -17.01
N ASN A 488 -6.75 -3.46 -17.65
CA ASN A 488 -6.22 -3.92 -18.93
C ASN A 488 -4.70 -4.02 -18.89
N GLU A 489 -4.17 -4.92 -19.71
CA GLU A 489 -2.74 -5.02 -20.04
C GLU A 489 -2.54 -4.72 -21.52
N ASP A 490 -1.44 -4.04 -21.83
CA ASP A 490 -1.02 -3.69 -23.17
C ASP A 490 0.51 -3.53 -23.21
N PHE A 491 1.04 -3.03 -24.30
CA PHE A 491 2.45 -2.67 -24.43
C PHE A 491 2.58 -1.19 -24.78
N ASP A 492 3.57 -0.54 -24.19
CA ASP A 492 3.90 0.83 -24.54
C ASP A 492 4.69 0.91 -25.87
N GLN A 493 5.08 2.10 -26.25
CA GLN A 493 5.81 2.36 -27.48
C GLN A 493 7.21 1.70 -27.55
N PHE A 494 7.76 1.32 -26.40
CA PHE A 494 9.03 0.61 -26.26
C PHE A 494 8.86 -0.91 -26.16
N GLY A 495 7.62 -1.39 -26.15
CA GLY A 495 7.29 -2.80 -25.96
C GLY A 495 7.30 -3.27 -24.50
N ARG A 496 7.36 -2.36 -23.53
CA ARG A 496 7.24 -2.68 -22.11
C ARG A 496 5.78 -2.95 -21.77
N LEU A 497 5.55 -3.90 -20.86
CA LEU A 497 4.22 -4.15 -20.33
C LEU A 497 3.69 -2.92 -19.61
N ILE A 498 2.50 -2.49 -19.97
CA ILE A 498 1.77 -1.37 -19.36
C ILE A 498 0.40 -1.85 -18.90
N GLN A 499 0.04 -1.53 -17.68
CA GLN A 499 -1.30 -1.74 -17.15
C GLN A 499 -2.07 -0.42 -17.17
N ARG A 500 -3.34 -0.46 -17.56
CA ARG A 500 -4.18 0.73 -17.62
C ARG A 500 -5.61 0.43 -17.20
N MET A 501 -6.25 1.44 -16.67
CA MET A 501 -7.68 1.42 -16.40
C MET A 501 -8.48 1.87 -17.63
N GLY A 502 -9.76 1.53 -17.67
CA GLY A 502 -10.60 1.94 -18.79
C GLY A 502 -12.07 1.67 -18.58
N THR A 503 -12.82 1.87 -19.64
CA THR A 503 -14.27 1.67 -19.69
C THR A 503 -14.62 0.47 -20.59
N THR A 504 -15.88 0.08 -20.65
CA THR A 504 -16.35 -0.98 -21.58
C THR A 504 -16.59 -0.48 -23.00
N LEU A 505 -16.48 0.83 -23.22
CA LEU A 505 -16.53 1.41 -24.55
C LEU A 505 -15.11 1.43 -25.13
N PRO A 506 -14.88 0.86 -26.34
CA PRO A 506 -13.58 0.85 -26.95
C PRO A 506 -13.11 2.27 -27.30
N VAL A 507 -11.84 2.52 -27.06
CA VAL A 507 -11.10 3.74 -27.47
C VAL A 507 -9.98 3.29 -28.40
N HIS A 508 -9.48 4.14 -29.26
CA HIS A 508 -8.33 3.88 -30.10
C HIS A 508 -8.14 2.39 -30.50
N GLU A 509 -8.32 2.05 -31.75
CA GLU A 509 -8.12 0.69 -32.31
C GLU A 509 -8.79 -0.49 -31.56
N GLY A 510 -9.84 -0.21 -30.76
CA GLY A 510 -10.62 -1.23 -30.06
C GLY A 510 -10.08 -1.65 -28.69
N THR A 511 -9.08 -0.95 -28.13
CA THR A 511 -8.70 -1.09 -26.72
C THR A 511 -9.73 -0.42 -25.81
N PHE A 512 -9.91 -0.96 -24.61
CA PHE A 512 -10.72 -0.36 -23.53
C PHE A 512 -9.90 0.55 -22.63
N ALA A 513 -8.57 0.43 -22.69
CA ALA A 513 -7.62 1.17 -21.85
C ALA A 513 -7.63 2.66 -22.19
N ARG A 514 -7.48 3.50 -21.16
CA ARG A 514 -7.36 4.96 -21.25
C ARG A 514 -6.09 5.41 -20.58
N ASN A 515 -5.50 6.48 -21.12
CA ASN A 515 -4.39 7.14 -20.44
C ASN A 515 -4.92 8.02 -19.30
N TYR A 516 -4.07 8.31 -18.33
CA TYR A 516 -4.44 9.21 -17.21
C TYR A 516 -4.86 10.60 -17.69
N GLU A 517 -4.19 11.13 -18.71
CA GLU A 517 -4.47 12.46 -19.26
C GLU A 517 -5.69 12.52 -20.19
N ASP A 518 -6.27 11.38 -20.57
CA ASP A 518 -7.53 11.37 -21.31
C ASP A 518 -8.65 12.00 -20.47
N ALA A 519 -9.62 12.62 -21.13
CA ALA A 519 -10.74 13.26 -20.46
C ALA A 519 -11.38 12.35 -19.39
N PRO A 520 -11.75 12.91 -18.22
CA PRO A 520 -12.39 12.14 -17.16
C PRO A 520 -13.67 11.45 -17.63
N THR A 521 -13.82 10.19 -17.30
CA THR A 521 -15.04 9.40 -17.55
C THR A 521 -15.78 9.10 -16.24
N GLU A 522 -15.08 9.14 -15.11
CA GLU A 522 -15.61 8.93 -13.77
C GLU A 522 -15.91 10.30 -13.13
N MET A 523 -17.11 10.82 -13.46
CA MET A 523 -17.61 12.13 -12.98
C MET A 523 -18.93 11.94 -12.22
N PRO A 524 -18.89 11.50 -10.97
CA PRO A 524 -20.08 11.44 -10.12
C PRO A 524 -20.49 12.82 -9.63
N GLU A 525 -21.79 13.02 -9.39
CA GLU A 525 -22.29 14.19 -8.68
C GLU A 525 -21.96 14.10 -7.18
N ALA A 526 -21.74 15.26 -6.54
CA ALA A 526 -21.52 15.31 -5.10
C ALA A 526 -22.73 14.74 -4.34
N GLY A 527 -22.48 13.82 -3.40
CA GLY A 527 -23.52 13.11 -2.64
C GLY A 527 -24.16 11.93 -3.37
N ALA A 528 -23.86 11.71 -4.64
CA ALA A 528 -24.39 10.57 -5.39
C ALA A 528 -23.89 9.22 -4.83
N ILE A 529 -24.74 8.20 -4.95
CA ILE A 529 -24.35 6.80 -4.70
C ILE A 529 -24.26 6.11 -6.05
N GLU A 530 -23.09 5.51 -6.33
CA GLU A 530 -22.87 4.71 -7.53
C GLU A 530 -22.33 3.32 -7.17
N ALA A 531 -22.64 2.35 -8.02
CA ALA A 531 -21.99 1.04 -8.01
C ALA A 531 -21.05 0.94 -9.21
N TRP A 532 -19.82 0.47 -8.97
CA TRP A 532 -18.86 0.23 -10.04
C TRP A 532 -18.61 -1.26 -10.17
N ARG A 533 -18.80 -1.79 -11.39
CA ARG A 533 -18.41 -3.15 -11.74
C ARG A 533 -17.08 -3.09 -12.48
N ILE A 534 -16.04 -3.60 -11.84
CA ILE A 534 -14.68 -3.53 -12.35
C ILE A 534 -14.27 -4.92 -12.83
N PHE A 535 -14.07 -5.04 -14.14
CA PHE A 535 -13.67 -6.27 -14.81
C PHE A 535 -12.17 -6.33 -14.94
N ASN A 536 -11.53 -7.26 -14.22
CA ASN A 536 -10.10 -7.47 -14.38
C ASN A 536 -9.85 -8.38 -15.60
N LEU A 537 -9.34 -7.78 -16.68
CA LEU A 537 -9.02 -8.43 -17.94
C LEU A 537 -7.53 -8.81 -18.05
N SER A 538 -6.75 -8.54 -17.01
CA SER A 538 -5.31 -8.77 -16.91
C SER A 538 -4.99 -10.12 -16.26
N GLY A 539 -3.69 -10.45 -16.19
CA GLY A 539 -3.19 -11.67 -15.54
C GLY A 539 -2.91 -11.55 -14.05
N ASP A 540 -2.87 -10.34 -13.51
CA ASP A 540 -2.47 -10.06 -12.14
C ASP A 540 -3.62 -9.57 -11.27
N THR A 541 -3.47 -9.68 -9.95
CA THR A 541 -4.37 -9.04 -9.00
C THR A 541 -3.94 -7.59 -8.78
N HIS A 542 -4.85 -6.64 -9.03
CA HIS A 542 -4.61 -5.22 -8.83
C HIS A 542 -5.30 -4.73 -7.55
N PRO A 543 -4.55 -4.18 -6.57
CA PRO A 543 -5.13 -3.45 -5.44
C PRO A 543 -5.59 -2.08 -5.93
N ILE A 544 -6.87 -1.92 -6.16
CA ILE A 544 -7.45 -0.66 -6.63
C ILE A 544 -7.79 0.21 -5.44
N HIS A 545 -7.15 1.37 -5.40
CA HIS A 545 -7.37 2.41 -4.40
C HIS A 545 -8.28 3.51 -4.94
N PHE A 546 -9.18 3.99 -4.09
CA PHE A 546 -10.14 5.05 -4.38
C PHE A 546 -9.88 6.23 -3.45
N HIS A 547 -9.51 7.38 -4.01
CA HIS A 547 -9.39 8.61 -3.24
C HIS A 547 -10.77 9.14 -2.83
N LEU A 548 -10.84 9.95 -1.77
CA LEU A 548 -12.04 10.54 -1.18
C LEU A 548 -12.96 9.53 -0.50
N VAL A 549 -13.27 8.39 -1.14
CA VAL A 549 -14.40 7.54 -0.74
C VAL A 549 -13.95 6.25 -0.04
N ASN A 550 -14.73 5.82 0.94
CA ASN A 550 -14.74 4.42 1.33
C ASN A 550 -15.73 3.67 0.44
N VAL A 551 -15.39 2.46 0.05
CA VAL A 551 -16.19 1.56 -0.78
C VAL A 551 -16.63 0.34 0.03
N GLN A 552 -17.78 -0.21 -0.32
CA GLN A 552 -18.26 -1.49 0.17
C GLN A 552 -18.21 -2.51 -0.97
N ILE A 553 -17.54 -3.64 -0.77
CA ILE A 553 -17.55 -4.73 -1.74
C ILE A 553 -18.89 -5.45 -1.64
N VAL A 554 -19.68 -5.40 -2.70
CA VAL A 554 -20.99 -6.04 -2.78
C VAL A 554 -20.82 -7.51 -3.18
N SER A 555 -20.05 -7.74 -4.25
CA SER A 555 -19.86 -9.10 -4.77
C SER A 555 -18.62 -9.23 -5.64
N ARG A 556 -18.16 -10.47 -5.79
CA ARG A 556 -17.22 -10.90 -6.82
C ARG A 556 -17.86 -11.99 -7.67
N GLN A 557 -17.68 -11.91 -8.98
CA GLN A 557 -18.25 -12.89 -9.90
C GLN A 557 -17.23 -13.29 -10.96
N ALA A 558 -17.00 -14.58 -11.12
CA ALA A 558 -16.08 -15.08 -12.13
C ALA A 558 -16.53 -14.66 -13.54
N PHE A 559 -15.60 -14.24 -14.38
CA PHE A 559 -15.82 -13.68 -15.69
C PHE A 559 -14.90 -14.30 -16.74
N ASP A 560 -15.48 -14.86 -17.80
CA ASP A 560 -14.72 -15.33 -18.96
C ASP A 560 -14.32 -14.13 -19.82
N VAL A 561 -13.06 -13.73 -19.69
CA VAL A 561 -12.49 -12.57 -20.40
C VAL A 561 -12.59 -12.74 -21.92
N ARG A 562 -12.38 -13.96 -22.45
CA ARG A 562 -12.41 -14.24 -23.90
C ARG A 562 -13.83 -14.21 -24.45
N ARG A 563 -14.80 -14.81 -23.73
CA ARG A 563 -16.20 -14.87 -24.15
C ARG A 563 -17.04 -13.71 -23.66
N ARG A 564 -16.46 -12.84 -22.80
CA ARG A 564 -17.12 -11.67 -22.19
C ARG A 564 -18.45 -12.02 -21.53
N ARG A 565 -18.45 -13.07 -20.71
CA ARG A 565 -19.63 -13.53 -19.98
C ARG A 565 -19.31 -13.94 -18.56
N PHE A 566 -20.28 -13.77 -17.68
CA PHE A 566 -20.18 -14.27 -16.32
C PHE A 566 -20.20 -15.79 -16.25
N LEU A 567 -19.45 -16.33 -15.28
CA LEU A 567 -19.39 -17.75 -14.97
C LEU A 567 -19.95 -17.98 -13.56
N GLY A 568 -21.14 -18.59 -13.47
CA GLY A 568 -21.81 -18.84 -12.21
C GLY A 568 -22.41 -17.59 -11.55
N PRO A 569 -22.94 -17.72 -10.31
CA PRO A 569 -23.54 -16.62 -9.57
C PRO A 569 -22.48 -15.71 -8.93
N PRO A 570 -22.83 -14.45 -8.55
CA PRO A 570 -22.01 -13.63 -7.72
C PRO A 570 -21.78 -14.28 -6.33
N ARG A 571 -20.62 -14.07 -5.75
CA ARG A 571 -20.25 -14.49 -4.39
C ARG A 571 -20.02 -13.30 -3.48
N LEU A 572 -20.26 -13.47 -2.21
CA LEU A 572 -19.92 -12.47 -1.20
C LEU A 572 -18.40 -12.27 -1.11
N PRO A 573 -17.94 -11.07 -0.69
CA PRO A 573 -16.55 -10.87 -0.30
C PRO A 573 -16.18 -11.75 0.89
N ASP A 574 -14.88 -11.96 1.09
CA ASP A 574 -14.38 -12.68 2.25
C ASP A 574 -14.82 -11.99 3.55
N ALA A 575 -14.92 -12.73 4.64
CA ALA A 575 -15.48 -12.20 5.90
C ALA A 575 -14.77 -10.93 6.38
N ASN A 576 -13.45 -10.88 6.20
CA ASN A 576 -12.61 -9.74 6.59
C ASN A 576 -12.61 -8.57 5.58
N GLU A 577 -13.35 -8.68 4.49
CA GLU A 577 -13.56 -7.60 3.51
C GLU A 577 -14.98 -7.01 3.58
N ARG A 578 -15.82 -7.44 4.52
CA ARG A 578 -17.23 -7.00 4.62
C ARG A 578 -17.42 -5.67 5.32
N GLY A 579 -16.36 -5.05 5.79
CA GLY A 579 -16.35 -3.66 6.28
C GLY A 579 -16.21 -2.65 5.15
N TRP A 580 -15.99 -1.40 5.54
CA TRP A 580 -15.58 -0.35 4.62
C TRP A 580 -14.12 -0.54 4.22
N LYS A 581 -13.83 -0.31 2.95
CA LYS A 581 -12.49 -0.36 2.35
C LYS A 581 -12.26 0.87 1.48
N GLU A 582 -11.01 1.16 1.14
CA GLU A 582 -10.69 2.08 0.05
C GLU A 582 -9.63 1.50 -0.89
N THR A 583 -9.03 0.37 -0.52
CA THR A 583 -8.11 -0.39 -1.37
C THR A 583 -8.66 -1.80 -1.54
N VAL A 584 -9.03 -2.20 -2.77
CA VAL A 584 -9.75 -3.44 -3.04
C VAL A 584 -8.99 -4.29 -4.05
N ARG A 585 -8.74 -5.55 -3.69
CA ARG A 585 -8.10 -6.53 -4.56
C ARG A 585 -9.05 -6.94 -5.69
N MET A 586 -8.65 -6.67 -6.93
CA MET A 586 -9.35 -7.06 -8.16
C MET A 586 -8.62 -8.25 -8.77
N ASN A 587 -9.18 -9.45 -8.63
CA ASN A 587 -8.51 -10.67 -9.07
C ASN A 587 -8.67 -10.93 -10.57
N PRO A 588 -7.70 -11.60 -11.23
CA PRO A 588 -7.78 -11.98 -12.64
C PRO A 588 -9.06 -12.79 -12.95
N GLY A 589 -9.71 -12.47 -14.06
CA GLY A 589 -10.90 -13.21 -14.51
C GLY A 589 -12.12 -13.07 -13.59
N GLU A 590 -12.17 -11.99 -12.79
CA GLU A 590 -13.33 -11.64 -11.97
C GLU A 590 -13.87 -10.25 -12.32
N CYS A 591 -15.16 -10.07 -12.10
CA CYS A 591 -15.81 -8.78 -11.97
C CYS A 591 -16.06 -8.53 -10.48
N THR A 592 -15.44 -7.50 -9.92
CA THR A 592 -15.70 -7.04 -8.56
C THR A 592 -16.69 -5.88 -8.59
N THR A 593 -17.80 -6.01 -7.86
CA THR A 593 -18.79 -4.94 -7.70
C THR A 593 -18.57 -4.23 -6.38
N VAL A 594 -18.33 -2.93 -6.44
CA VAL A 594 -18.23 -2.05 -5.26
C VAL A 594 -19.32 -1.00 -5.31
N ILE A 595 -19.75 -0.52 -4.14
CA ILE A 595 -20.70 0.59 -4.00
C ILE A 595 -20.12 1.65 -3.08
N MET A 596 -20.32 2.93 -3.42
CA MET A 596 -19.77 4.05 -2.68
C MET A 596 -20.66 5.28 -2.79
N LYS A 597 -20.48 6.21 -1.85
CA LYS A 597 -21.13 7.52 -1.85
C LYS A 597 -20.08 8.62 -1.99
N PHE A 598 -20.30 9.56 -2.89
CA PHE A 598 -19.37 10.63 -3.22
C PHE A 598 -19.62 11.90 -2.39
N ASP A 599 -19.62 11.75 -1.07
CA ASP A 599 -19.72 12.90 -0.16
C ASP A 599 -18.39 13.65 -0.12
N LEU A 600 -18.41 14.93 -0.50
CA LEU A 600 -17.24 15.79 -0.38
C LEU A 600 -16.85 15.97 1.09
N ALA A 601 -15.55 16.10 1.33
CA ALA A 601 -15.03 16.34 2.66
C ALA A 601 -15.41 17.73 3.16
N PRO A 602 -15.80 17.89 4.44
CA PRO A 602 -16.09 19.20 5.00
C PRO A 602 -14.81 20.05 5.08
N ALA A 603 -14.92 21.33 4.80
CA ALA A 603 -13.83 22.29 4.96
C ALA A 603 -14.37 23.60 5.56
N PRO A 604 -13.58 24.31 6.41
CA PRO A 604 -13.97 25.60 6.97
C PRO A 604 -13.80 26.77 5.99
N PHE A 605 -13.47 26.48 4.75
CA PHE A 605 -13.19 27.44 3.67
C PHE A 605 -13.84 26.97 2.36
N PHE A 606 -13.92 27.88 1.40
CA PHE A 606 -14.35 27.55 0.04
C PHE A 606 -13.27 26.70 -0.66
N VAL A 607 -13.68 25.56 -1.20
CA VAL A 607 -12.84 24.69 -1.99
C VAL A 607 -13.09 24.97 -3.48
N PRO A 608 -12.14 25.56 -4.21
CA PRO A 608 -12.34 25.88 -5.63
C PRO A 608 -12.39 24.61 -6.49
N ALA A 609 -12.95 24.73 -7.69
CA ALA A 609 -12.81 23.70 -8.70
C ALA A 609 -11.35 23.62 -9.20
N SER A 610 -10.92 22.42 -9.59
CA SER A 610 -9.60 22.23 -10.18
C SER A 610 -9.46 22.99 -11.50
N PRO A 611 -8.36 23.72 -11.71
CA PRO A 611 -8.11 24.40 -13.00
C PRO A 611 -7.88 23.40 -14.14
N ARG A 612 -7.52 22.15 -13.83
CA ARG A 612 -7.26 21.09 -14.81
C ARG A 612 -8.53 20.36 -15.24
N THR A 613 -9.46 20.10 -14.31
CA THR A 613 -10.62 19.24 -14.55
C THR A 613 -11.97 19.95 -14.44
N GLY A 614 -12.01 21.12 -13.82
CA GLY A 614 -13.25 21.91 -13.62
C GLY A 614 -14.16 21.40 -12.50
N GLY A 615 -13.77 20.38 -11.74
CA GLY A 615 -14.49 19.82 -10.59
C GLY A 615 -13.58 19.56 -9.40
N HIS A 616 -14.02 18.76 -8.43
CA HIS A 616 -13.20 18.31 -7.32
C HIS A 616 -12.34 17.12 -7.81
N GLU A 617 -11.05 17.37 -8.00
CA GLU A 617 -10.12 16.46 -8.67
C GLU A 617 -9.51 15.45 -7.70
N TYR A 618 -9.92 14.21 -7.82
CA TYR A 618 -9.35 13.04 -7.16
C TYR A 618 -8.86 12.03 -8.20
N VAL A 619 -8.38 10.90 -7.75
CA VAL A 619 -7.99 9.77 -8.61
C VAL A 619 -8.50 8.45 -8.06
N TRP A 620 -8.53 7.44 -8.89
CA TRP A 620 -8.57 6.03 -8.54
C TRP A 620 -7.49 5.32 -9.35
N HIS A 621 -6.78 4.39 -8.73
CA HIS A 621 -5.58 3.80 -9.33
C HIS A 621 -5.25 2.44 -8.74
N CYS A 622 -4.37 1.69 -9.42
CA CYS A 622 -3.73 0.51 -8.87
C CYS A 622 -2.66 0.93 -7.86
N HIS A 623 -2.61 0.30 -6.68
CA HIS A 623 -1.60 0.61 -5.66
C HIS A 623 -0.34 -0.29 -5.74
N ILE A 624 -0.15 -1.03 -6.82
CA ILE A 624 1.18 -1.46 -7.25
C ILE A 624 1.82 -0.22 -7.88
N LEU A 625 2.86 0.33 -7.21
CA LEU A 625 3.35 1.67 -7.53
C LEU A 625 3.99 1.76 -8.93
N GLU A 626 4.55 0.65 -9.42
CA GLU A 626 5.05 0.56 -10.78
C GLU A 626 3.91 0.63 -11.81
N HIS A 627 2.76 0.00 -11.52
CA HIS A 627 1.56 0.08 -12.36
C HIS A 627 0.97 1.49 -12.34
N GLU A 628 0.83 2.08 -11.16
CA GLU A 628 0.32 3.45 -10.96
C GLU A 628 1.07 4.44 -11.85
N GLU A 629 2.42 4.45 -11.76
CA GLU A 629 3.24 5.38 -12.54
C GLU A 629 3.28 5.06 -14.04
N HIS A 630 3.17 3.80 -14.41
CA HIS A 630 3.07 3.40 -15.80
C HIS A 630 1.61 3.43 -16.30
N ASP A 631 0.86 4.43 -15.83
CA ASP A 631 -0.45 4.89 -16.30
C ASP A 631 -1.67 4.07 -15.84
N MET A 632 -1.55 3.23 -14.76
CA MET A 632 -2.71 2.53 -14.21
C MET A 632 -3.45 3.41 -13.19
N MET A 633 -3.83 4.59 -13.61
CA MET A 633 -4.51 5.62 -12.83
C MET A 633 -5.51 6.37 -13.71
N ARG A 634 -6.62 6.82 -13.13
CA ARG A 634 -7.61 7.66 -13.83
C ARG A 634 -8.12 8.79 -12.93
N PRO A 635 -8.45 9.95 -13.53
CA PRO A 635 -9.13 11.00 -12.79
C PRO A 635 -10.50 10.53 -12.29
N LEU A 636 -10.80 10.84 -11.03
CA LEU A 636 -12.12 10.78 -10.41
C LEU A 636 -12.51 12.22 -10.09
N VAL A 637 -13.48 12.77 -10.81
CA VAL A 637 -13.85 14.19 -10.69
C VAL A 637 -15.26 14.30 -10.15
N VAL A 638 -15.41 14.77 -8.92
CA VAL A 638 -16.73 15.00 -8.32
C VAL A 638 -17.24 16.38 -8.75
N ILE A 639 -18.47 16.42 -9.32
CA ILE A 639 -19.10 17.62 -9.89
C ILE A 639 -20.33 18.07 -9.12
#